data_ea8d187f3a25d86640df5d043364cd0e
#
_entry.id   ea8d187f3a25d86640df5d043364cd0e
#
_cell.length_a   1.000
_cell.length_b   1.000
_cell.length_c   1.000
_cell.angle_alpha   90.00
_cell.angle_beta   90.00
_cell.angle_gamma   90.00
#
_symmetry.space_group_name_H-M   'P 1'
#
loop_
_entity.id
_entity.type
_entity.pdbx_description
1 polymer ?
#
loop_
_entity_poly.entity_id
_entity_poly.type
_entity_poly.pdbx_seq_one_letter_code
_entity_poly.pdbx_strand_id
1 'polypeptide(L)'
;MIGRAATGAWLTAIFLAAAVAAHANEVRYSISGVSEPLLTNVRNHIQEFGITGSARVTPAQFQNIVDDAKASAAAALKPYGYYHPNITTKLVDLGGDVWRLEVRIEPGPAVRVQEATVRLRGEGADQEDLRKWREDWPLREGAILNQSMWRQQKEDALALAEAEGYLNARFVTHSIEIDLIRNEAKLALVLDTGLQAEFGDIIFRQDVVKPYVLENVPRFSKGSGYRPDLVDSLRLDLWAAGYFTDIEVEEQRWLERSPPVVDLVATLKTETKNTYQGSLGTGTDTGFRTQAMWSRSPLSSRGDRLDVGIGYQQMDDEFTSRADYRVPRDTDERQFWVSNLTLRRDKQDLEVKRNEDDENFINLASGNVEDVFFRVGRLQVRDRDLGRIRYFETIFAQYLRESYTYNPGTDADPAILELVRDEEFGSIFRDTVSTVAIGLEWDWPAVTGSGFGIFGHHERAWIFTSSDLWGSARQFTQIYLSSRRSFVRAENWKLLLRGEIGYTDAKVDELKPVVGGQPLPLSLTRLPSQYRFKAGGSDSVRGHGFEDLSNNDVGSNNIITASVEIERKFLQSWSAAVFVDAGNAFNNWSDFDIRTGAGVGLRWYTIAGAIRLDVARALDIEGRPWRVHFTLGTPLL
;
A
#
# COMPACT_ATOMS: atom_id res chain seq x y z
N MET A 1 -41.17 32.53 49.10
CA MET A 1 -42.48 31.99 49.50
C MET A 1 -42.39 30.49 49.33
N ILE A 2 -42.16 29.78 50.39
CA ILE A 2 -43.13 28.97 51.15
C ILE A 2 -43.76 27.92 50.19
N GLY A 3 -43.62 26.61 50.34
CA GLY A 3 -43.38 25.83 51.56
C GLY A 3 -43.45 24.32 51.30
N ARG A 4 -42.89 23.62 52.22
CA ARG A 4 -43.27 22.36 52.92
C ARG A 4 -43.58 21.11 52.07
N ALA A 5 -42.71 20.11 52.09
CA ALA A 5 -42.64 18.99 53.04
C ALA A 5 -43.92 18.16 53.15
N ALA A 6 -43.87 16.92 52.68
CA ALA A 6 -44.68 15.83 53.26
C ALA A 6 -43.90 14.51 53.16
N THR A 7 -43.57 14.00 54.31
CA THR A 7 -43.08 12.68 54.68
C THR A 7 -44.15 11.62 54.39
N GLY A 8 -43.81 10.54 53.73
CA GLY A 8 -44.63 9.38 53.62
C GLY A 8 -43.75 8.10 53.69
N ALA A 9 -43.68 7.53 54.89
CA ALA A 9 -43.10 6.24 55.15
C ALA A 9 -43.91 5.14 54.49
N TRP A 10 -43.30 4.31 53.66
CA TRP A 10 -43.88 3.07 53.23
C TRP A 10 -43.03 1.90 53.68
N LEU A 11 -43.69 1.02 54.40
CA LEU A 11 -43.26 -0.24 54.95
C LEU A 11 -42.55 -1.09 53.92
N THR A 12 -41.37 -1.52 54.28
CA THR A 12 -40.60 -2.58 53.62
C THR A 12 -41.23 -3.93 53.90
N ALA A 13 -41.98 -4.47 52.95
CA ALA A 13 -42.36 -5.85 52.94
C ALA A 13 -41.21 -6.66 52.32
N ILE A 14 -40.42 -7.32 53.17
CA ILE A 14 -39.44 -8.32 52.76
C ILE A 14 -40.18 -9.55 52.29
N PHE A 15 -40.39 -9.70 50.99
CA PHE A 15 -40.69 -10.98 50.37
C PHE A 15 -39.37 -11.73 50.20
N LEU A 16 -39.11 -12.65 51.10
CA LEU A 16 -38.09 -13.69 50.94
C LEU A 16 -38.61 -14.65 49.89
N ALA A 17 -38.43 -14.34 48.60
CA ALA A 17 -38.59 -15.29 47.52
C ALA A 17 -37.38 -16.22 47.60
N ALA A 18 -37.58 -17.38 48.22
CA ALA A 18 -36.66 -18.50 48.06
C ALA A 18 -36.63 -18.83 46.56
N ALA A 19 -35.59 -18.33 45.89
CA ALA A 19 -35.24 -18.82 44.54
C ALA A 19 -34.85 -20.29 44.73
N VAL A 20 -35.79 -21.18 44.45
CA VAL A 20 -35.46 -22.58 44.17
C VAL A 20 -34.66 -22.52 42.88
N ALA A 21 -33.33 -22.57 43.02
CA ALA A 21 -32.44 -22.75 41.88
C ALA A 21 -32.87 -24.09 41.23
N ALA A 22 -33.56 -23.99 40.11
CA ALA A 22 -33.82 -25.14 39.27
C ALA A 22 -32.46 -25.60 38.76
N HIS A 23 -31.89 -26.63 39.38
CA HIS A 23 -30.67 -27.25 38.93
C HIS A 23 -31.01 -27.93 37.60
N ALA A 24 -30.53 -27.37 36.51
CA ALA A 24 -30.59 -27.97 35.20
C ALA A 24 -29.53 -29.07 35.12
N ASN A 25 -29.93 -30.29 34.77
CA ASN A 25 -28.98 -31.37 34.53
C ASN A 25 -28.05 -30.98 33.35
N GLU A 26 -26.78 -30.85 33.61
CA GLU A 26 -25.76 -30.56 32.59
C GLU A 26 -25.20 -31.88 32.06
N VAL A 27 -25.23 -32.08 30.73
CA VAL A 27 -24.59 -33.22 30.08
C VAL A 27 -23.32 -32.78 29.39
N ARG A 28 -22.19 -33.28 29.88
CA ARG A 28 -20.87 -33.06 29.27
C ARG A 28 -20.50 -34.24 28.39
N TYR A 29 -19.93 -33.95 27.20
CA TYR A 29 -19.53 -35.01 26.26
C TYR A 29 -18.02 -35.27 26.36
N SER A 30 -17.63 -36.54 26.36
CA SER A 30 -16.25 -37.01 26.24
C SER A 30 -16.17 -37.98 25.06
N ILE A 31 -15.50 -37.56 23.98
CA ILE A 31 -15.36 -38.33 22.75
C ILE A 31 -13.96 -38.90 22.68
N SER A 32 -13.82 -40.19 22.37
CA SER A 32 -12.53 -40.88 22.29
C SER A 32 -12.51 -41.89 21.15
N GLY A 33 -11.32 -42.31 20.68
CA GLY A 33 -11.13 -43.30 19.64
C GLY A 33 -11.03 -42.74 18.21
N VAL A 34 -11.19 -41.43 18.06
CA VAL A 34 -10.98 -40.71 16.78
C VAL A 34 -10.12 -39.46 16.98
N SER A 35 -9.42 -39.08 15.93
CA SER A 35 -8.60 -37.86 15.86
C SER A 35 -9.19 -36.85 14.87
N GLU A 36 -8.61 -35.67 14.78
CA GLU A 36 -9.01 -34.68 13.78
C GLU A 36 -8.83 -35.24 12.35
N PRO A 37 -9.70 -34.89 11.39
CA PRO A 37 -10.87 -33.99 11.48
C PRO A 37 -12.17 -34.70 11.97
N LEU A 38 -12.16 -36.03 12.17
CA LEU A 38 -13.34 -36.79 12.59
C LEU A 38 -13.85 -36.35 13.95
N LEU A 39 -12.94 -36.08 14.89
CA LEU A 39 -13.29 -35.65 16.25
C LEU A 39 -14.13 -34.37 16.23
N THR A 40 -13.71 -33.38 15.48
CA THR A 40 -14.46 -32.13 15.35
C THR A 40 -15.82 -32.34 14.70
N ASN A 41 -15.91 -33.17 13.66
CA ASN A 41 -17.17 -33.42 13.01
C ASN A 41 -18.16 -34.16 13.94
N VAL A 42 -17.69 -35.17 14.66
CA VAL A 42 -18.53 -35.90 15.66
C VAL A 42 -18.96 -34.95 16.77
N ARG A 43 -18.07 -34.07 17.26
CA ARG A 43 -18.42 -33.10 18.28
C ARG A 43 -19.52 -32.16 17.82
N ASN A 44 -19.43 -31.63 16.62
CA ASN A 44 -20.41 -30.71 16.06
C ASN A 44 -21.80 -31.41 15.91
N HIS A 45 -21.84 -32.65 15.42
CA HIS A 45 -23.09 -33.39 15.27
C HIS A 45 -23.74 -33.74 16.62
N ILE A 46 -22.94 -34.04 17.64
CA ILE A 46 -23.48 -34.33 18.98
C ILE A 46 -23.92 -33.02 19.68
N GLN A 47 -23.23 -31.89 19.47
CA GLN A 47 -23.60 -30.60 20.07
C GLN A 47 -24.92 -30.02 19.51
N GLU A 48 -25.26 -30.30 18.27
CA GLU A 48 -26.55 -29.86 17.67
C GLU A 48 -27.77 -30.43 18.40
N PHE A 49 -27.63 -31.56 19.12
CA PHE A 49 -28.67 -32.16 19.94
C PHE A 49 -28.59 -31.76 21.42
N GLY A 50 -27.83 -30.70 21.71
CA GLY A 50 -27.62 -30.20 23.07
C GLY A 50 -28.95 -29.87 23.77
N ILE A 51 -29.17 -30.45 24.95
CA ILE A 51 -30.25 -30.04 25.83
C ILE A 51 -29.91 -28.67 26.40
N THR A 52 -30.24 -27.64 25.66
CA THR A 52 -30.27 -26.27 26.16
C THR A 52 -31.63 -26.01 26.78
N GLY A 53 -31.75 -26.30 28.05
CA GLY A 53 -32.98 -26.00 28.80
C GLY A 53 -33.02 -26.63 30.18
N SER A 54 -33.55 -25.91 31.12
CA SER A 54 -33.74 -26.24 32.54
C SER A 54 -34.75 -27.37 32.82
N ALA A 55 -34.89 -28.36 31.95
CA ALA A 55 -35.79 -29.50 32.16
C ALA A 55 -35.04 -30.64 32.88
N ARG A 56 -35.61 -31.14 33.94
CA ARG A 56 -35.15 -32.38 34.58
C ARG A 56 -35.20 -33.51 33.59
N VAL A 57 -34.04 -34.06 33.21
CA VAL A 57 -33.95 -35.19 32.30
C VAL A 57 -34.41 -36.45 33.04
N THR A 58 -35.44 -37.08 32.54
CA THR A 58 -35.96 -38.34 33.09
C THR A 58 -35.12 -39.54 32.62
N PRO A 59 -35.14 -40.70 33.29
CA PRO A 59 -34.42 -41.90 32.85
C PRO A 59 -34.70 -42.31 31.39
N ALA A 60 -35.93 -42.10 30.91
CA ALA A 60 -36.28 -42.36 29.51
C ALA A 60 -35.63 -41.38 28.54
N GLN A 61 -35.47 -40.12 28.94
CA GLN A 61 -34.78 -39.11 28.15
C GLN A 61 -33.28 -39.37 28.11
N PHE A 62 -32.67 -39.90 29.18
CA PHE A 62 -31.26 -40.32 29.15
C PHE A 62 -30.99 -41.40 28.11
N GLN A 63 -31.90 -42.40 27.99
CA GLN A 63 -31.74 -43.43 26.97
C GLN A 63 -31.80 -42.83 25.56
N ASN A 64 -32.75 -41.92 25.32
CA ASN A 64 -32.82 -41.21 24.05
C ASN A 64 -31.55 -40.42 23.74
N ILE A 65 -30.97 -39.69 24.70
CA ILE A 65 -29.70 -38.95 24.53
C ILE A 65 -28.56 -39.90 24.16
N VAL A 66 -28.50 -41.07 24.79
CA VAL A 66 -27.48 -42.08 24.51
C VAL A 66 -27.62 -42.63 23.10
N ASP A 67 -28.88 -42.97 22.69
CA ASP A 67 -29.17 -43.51 21.38
C ASP A 67 -29.00 -42.46 20.27
N ASP A 68 -29.42 -41.22 20.51
CA ASP A 68 -29.23 -40.09 19.60
C ASP A 68 -27.74 -39.75 19.42
N ALA A 69 -26.95 -39.73 20.49
CA ALA A 69 -25.54 -39.52 20.42
C ALA A 69 -24.81 -40.60 19.62
N LYS A 70 -25.23 -41.84 19.77
CA LYS A 70 -24.69 -42.96 18.98
C LYS A 70 -25.04 -42.82 17.50
N ALA A 71 -26.29 -42.48 17.18
CA ALA A 71 -26.76 -42.28 15.82
C ALA A 71 -26.06 -41.07 15.16
N SER A 72 -25.93 -39.98 15.91
CA SER A 72 -25.26 -38.73 15.46
C SER A 72 -23.78 -38.96 15.21
N ALA A 73 -23.10 -39.68 16.12
CA ALA A 73 -21.69 -40.01 15.92
C ALA A 73 -21.48 -40.90 14.68
N ALA A 74 -22.38 -41.88 14.46
CA ALA A 74 -22.33 -42.71 13.25
C ALA A 74 -22.59 -41.91 11.98
N ALA A 75 -23.55 -40.97 12.01
CA ALA A 75 -23.84 -40.09 10.88
C ALA A 75 -22.65 -39.16 10.55
N ALA A 76 -21.99 -38.64 11.59
CA ALA A 76 -20.83 -37.78 11.45
C ALA A 76 -19.62 -38.46 10.77
N LEU A 77 -19.49 -39.76 10.86
CA LEU A 77 -18.39 -40.54 10.29
C LEU A 77 -18.59 -40.89 8.82
N LYS A 78 -19.86 -41.01 8.35
CA LYS A 78 -20.18 -41.39 6.96
C LYS A 78 -19.54 -40.48 5.89
N PRO A 79 -19.57 -39.13 6.03
CA PRO A 79 -18.94 -38.26 5.04
C PRO A 79 -17.44 -38.44 4.90
N TYR A 80 -16.79 -39.06 5.89
CA TYR A 80 -15.35 -39.35 5.90
C TYR A 80 -15.05 -40.80 5.52
N GLY A 81 -16.03 -41.54 4.97
CA GLY A 81 -15.83 -42.88 4.45
C GLY A 81 -15.98 -44.02 5.47
N TYR A 82 -16.42 -43.73 6.69
CA TYR A 82 -16.60 -44.74 7.72
C TYR A 82 -18.11 -45.07 7.91
N TYR A 83 -18.56 -46.16 7.32
CA TYR A 83 -19.99 -46.54 7.30
C TYR A 83 -20.37 -47.61 8.33
N HIS A 84 -19.37 -48.32 8.87
CA HIS A 84 -19.56 -49.40 9.82
C HIS A 84 -18.82 -49.16 11.13
N PRO A 85 -19.04 -48.01 11.80
CA PRO A 85 -18.35 -47.73 13.06
C PRO A 85 -18.96 -48.57 14.19
N ASN A 86 -18.12 -49.03 15.12
CA ASN A 86 -18.55 -49.55 16.40
C ASN A 86 -18.51 -48.43 17.44
N ILE A 87 -19.69 -48.03 17.93
CA ILE A 87 -19.82 -46.90 18.86
C ILE A 87 -20.43 -47.41 20.15
N THR A 88 -19.67 -47.21 21.22
CA THR A 88 -20.12 -47.50 22.59
C THR A 88 -20.31 -46.20 23.35
N THR A 89 -21.47 -46.11 24.01
CA THR A 89 -21.85 -44.93 24.79
C THR A 89 -22.08 -45.34 26.23
N LYS A 90 -21.62 -44.53 27.18
CA LYS A 90 -21.80 -44.71 28.61
C LYS A 90 -22.12 -43.40 29.28
N LEU A 91 -23.21 -43.35 30.02
CA LEU A 91 -23.57 -42.20 30.82
C LEU A 91 -23.05 -42.39 32.25
N VAL A 92 -22.27 -41.45 32.74
CA VAL A 92 -21.65 -41.49 34.08
C VAL A 92 -22.17 -40.29 34.88
N ASP A 93 -22.74 -40.56 36.04
CA ASP A 93 -23.16 -39.54 37.00
C ASP A 93 -21.90 -38.99 37.70
N LEU A 94 -21.70 -37.68 37.64
CA LEU A 94 -20.58 -36.99 38.30
C LEU A 94 -20.99 -36.35 39.62
N GLY A 95 -22.30 -36.46 39.97
CA GLY A 95 -22.88 -35.80 41.15
C GLY A 95 -23.26 -34.32 40.86
N GLY A 96 -24.19 -33.77 41.68
CA GLY A 96 -24.59 -32.36 41.55
C GLY A 96 -25.33 -32.03 40.27
N ASP A 97 -26.14 -32.95 39.75
CA ASP A 97 -26.91 -32.85 38.51
C ASP A 97 -26.02 -32.69 37.24
N VAL A 98 -24.77 -33.11 37.28
CA VAL A 98 -23.86 -33.13 36.14
C VAL A 98 -23.60 -34.55 35.68
N TRP A 99 -23.84 -34.81 34.41
CA TRP A 99 -23.65 -36.11 33.77
C TRP A 99 -22.55 -36.02 32.70
N ARG A 100 -21.75 -37.09 32.56
CA ARG A 100 -20.79 -37.23 31.46
C ARG A 100 -21.26 -38.34 30.52
N LEU A 101 -21.49 -37.99 29.24
CA LEU A 101 -21.70 -38.96 28.18
C LEU A 101 -20.36 -39.31 27.54
N GLU A 102 -19.86 -40.49 27.81
CA GLU A 102 -18.64 -41.02 27.21
C GLU A 102 -19.02 -41.71 25.89
N VAL A 103 -18.48 -41.21 24.78
CA VAL A 103 -18.69 -41.76 23.43
C VAL A 103 -17.34 -42.29 22.96
N ARG A 104 -17.23 -43.62 22.91
CA ARG A 104 -16.03 -44.28 22.39
C ARG A 104 -16.34 -44.79 20.99
N ILE A 105 -15.53 -44.40 20.04
CA ILE A 105 -15.68 -44.66 18.61
C ILE A 105 -14.53 -45.51 18.12
N GLU A 106 -14.88 -46.64 17.48
CA GLU A 106 -13.99 -47.44 16.66
C GLU A 106 -14.48 -47.28 15.22
N PRO A 107 -13.82 -46.50 14.36
CA PRO A 107 -14.36 -46.12 13.04
C PRO A 107 -14.65 -47.30 12.11
N GLY A 108 -13.96 -48.43 12.31
CA GLY A 108 -14.07 -49.58 11.42
C GLY A 108 -13.30 -49.39 10.11
N PRO A 109 -13.52 -50.25 9.12
CA PRO A 109 -12.86 -50.17 7.84
C PRO A 109 -13.32 -48.94 7.05
N ALA A 110 -12.35 -48.18 6.51
CA ALA A 110 -12.66 -47.05 5.66
C ALA A 110 -12.99 -47.49 4.23
N VAL A 111 -13.98 -46.86 3.63
CA VAL A 111 -14.26 -46.97 2.21
C VAL A 111 -13.15 -46.28 1.43
N ARG A 112 -12.54 -47.01 0.50
CA ARG A 112 -11.45 -46.47 -0.34
C ARG A 112 -11.91 -46.29 -1.78
N VAL A 113 -11.37 -45.29 -2.43
CA VAL A 113 -11.58 -45.04 -3.86
C VAL A 113 -10.92 -46.16 -4.66
N GLN A 114 -11.70 -46.94 -5.40
CA GLN A 114 -11.25 -47.99 -6.32
C GLN A 114 -10.93 -47.38 -7.70
N GLU A 115 -11.78 -46.42 -8.13
CA GLU A 115 -11.65 -45.76 -9.43
C GLU A 115 -12.09 -44.30 -9.29
N ALA A 116 -11.32 -43.37 -9.86
CA ALA A 116 -11.67 -41.96 -9.92
C ALA A 116 -11.53 -41.45 -11.37
N THR A 117 -12.66 -41.20 -12.01
CA THR A 117 -12.70 -40.60 -13.34
C THR A 117 -13.05 -39.13 -13.22
N VAL A 118 -12.07 -38.23 -13.48
CA VAL A 118 -12.25 -36.76 -13.50
C VAL A 118 -11.94 -36.25 -14.90
N ARG A 119 -12.94 -35.68 -15.57
CA ARG A 119 -12.83 -35.17 -16.94
C ARG A 119 -13.31 -33.75 -17.08
N LEU A 120 -12.64 -32.99 -17.93
CA LEU A 120 -13.04 -31.65 -18.37
C LEU A 120 -13.54 -31.74 -19.82
N ARG A 121 -14.59 -30.98 -20.14
CA ARG A 121 -15.15 -30.80 -21.48
C ARG A 121 -15.46 -29.33 -21.70
N GLY A 122 -15.69 -28.96 -22.95
CA GLY A 122 -15.97 -27.58 -23.36
C GLY A 122 -14.70 -26.80 -23.70
N GLU A 123 -14.86 -25.56 -24.00
CA GLU A 123 -13.76 -24.68 -24.46
C GLU A 123 -12.70 -24.48 -23.36
N GLY A 124 -13.11 -24.46 -22.10
CA GLY A 124 -12.22 -24.29 -20.95
C GLY A 124 -11.46 -25.56 -20.53
N ALA A 125 -11.61 -26.68 -21.22
CA ALA A 125 -10.97 -27.96 -20.82
C ALA A 125 -9.44 -27.87 -20.77
N ASP A 126 -8.83 -26.98 -21.55
CA ASP A 126 -7.38 -26.77 -21.64
C ASP A 126 -6.88 -25.56 -20.82
N GLN A 127 -7.77 -24.86 -20.10
CA GLN A 127 -7.38 -23.76 -19.22
C GLN A 127 -6.44 -24.26 -18.11
N GLU A 128 -5.37 -23.48 -17.86
CA GLU A 128 -4.28 -23.88 -16.97
C GLU A 128 -4.77 -24.20 -15.56
N ASP A 129 -5.60 -23.34 -14.98
CA ASP A 129 -6.09 -23.48 -13.60
C ASP A 129 -7.05 -24.69 -13.45
N LEU A 130 -7.92 -24.94 -14.42
CA LEU A 130 -8.81 -26.11 -14.42
C LEU A 130 -8.03 -27.40 -14.66
N ARG A 131 -7.02 -27.36 -15.54
CA ARG A 131 -6.12 -28.51 -15.78
C ARG A 131 -5.33 -28.84 -14.52
N LYS A 132 -4.76 -27.84 -13.85
CA LYS A 132 -4.03 -28.00 -12.60
C LYS A 132 -4.93 -28.56 -11.51
N TRP A 133 -6.14 -28.00 -11.34
CA TRP A 133 -7.13 -28.53 -10.41
C TRP A 133 -7.40 -30.04 -10.65
N ARG A 134 -7.57 -30.46 -11.90
CA ARG A 134 -7.74 -31.89 -12.25
C ARG A 134 -6.49 -32.72 -11.94
N GLU A 135 -5.30 -32.21 -12.22
CA GLU A 135 -4.02 -32.87 -11.95
C GLU A 135 -3.77 -33.03 -10.44
N ASP A 136 -4.16 -32.06 -9.66
CA ASP A 136 -4.04 -32.03 -8.19
C ASP A 136 -5.21 -32.72 -7.47
N TRP A 137 -6.09 -33.41 -8.20
CA TRP A 137 -7.26 -34.09 -7.63
C TRP A 137 -6.90 -35.00 -6.45
N PRO A 138 -7.47 -34.74 -5.23
CA PRO A 138 -7.01 -35.43 -4.02
C PRO A 138 -7.60 -36.82 -3.81
N LEU A 139 -8.83 -37.09 -4.32
CA LEU A 139 -9.51 -38.37 -4.15
C LEU A 139 -9.11 -39.38 -5.24
N ARG A 140 -7.82 -39.72 -5.27
CA ARG A 140 -7.22 -40.68 -6.22
C ARG A 140 -7.48 -42.11 -5.77
N GLU A 141 -7.22 -43.08 -6.64
CA GLU A 141 -7.26 -44.51 -6.31
C GLU A 141 -6.47 -44.82 -5.03
N GLY A 142 -7.04 -45.57 -4.12
CA GLY A 142 -6.52 -45.90 -2.80
C GLY A 142 -6.82 -44.87 -1.70
N ALA A 143 -7.21 -43.63 -2.03
CA ALA A 143 -7.58 -42.60 -1.04
C ALA A 143 -8.83 -43.02 -0.25
N ILE A 144 -8.93 -42.58 1.00
CA ILE A 144 -10.16 -42.75 1.79
C ILE A 144 -11.21 -41.81 1.22
N LEU A 145 -12.44 -42.32 1.00
CA LEU A 145 -13.55 -41.51 0.53
C LEU A 145 -13.87 -40.40 1.53
N ASN A 146 -13.83 -39.16 1.05
CA ASN A 146 -14.21 -37.98 1.83
C ASN A 146 -15.23 -37.14 1.04
N GLN A 147 -16.49 -37.18 1.46
CA GLN A 147 -17.58 -36.48 0.78
C GLN A 147 -17.50 -34.94 0.98
N SER A 148 -16.93 -34.48 2.10
CA SER A 148 -16.68 -33.03 2.29
C SER A 148 -15.65 -32.51 1.29
N MET A 149 -14.56 -33.26 1.10
CA MET A 149 -13.55 -32.94 0.10
C MET A 149 -14.10 -33.02 -1.33
N TRP A 150 -14.92 -34.01 -1.63
CA TRP A 150 -15.62 -34.12 -2.91
C TRP A 150 -16.48 -32.88 -3.19
N ARG A 151 -17.25 -32.41 -2.20
CA ARG A 151 -18.05 -31.18 -2.34
C ARG A 151 -17.19 -29.97 -2.57
N GLN A 152 -16.16 -29.79 -1.74
CA GLN A 152 -15.22 -28.69 -1.86
C GLN A 152 -14.57 -28.64 -3.25
N GLN A 153 -14.09 -29.76 -3.73
CA GLN A 153 -13.47 -29.84 -5.05
C GLN A 153 -14.41 -29.48 -6.20
N LYS A 154 -15.72 -29.79 -6.05
CA LYS A 154 -16.72 -29.37 -7.02
C LYS A 154 -16.97 -27.86 -6.98
N GLU A 155 -17.07 -27.30 -5.78
CA GLU A 155 -17.23 -25.85 -5.60
C GLU A 155 -16.03 -25.10 -6.16
N ASP A 156 -14.82 -25.59 -5.88
CA ASP A 156 -13.57 -25.01 -6.39
C ASP A 156 -13.53 -25.02 -7.93
N ALA A 157 -13.92 -26.13 -8.56
CA ALA A 157 -13.95 -26.26 -10.01
C ALA A 157 -14.93 -25.30 -10.68
N LEU A 158 -16.12 -25.12 -10.11
CA LEU A 158 -17.09 -24.15 -10.63
C LEU A 158 -16.62 -22.72 -10.43
N ALA A 159 -16.01 -22.41 -9.28
CA ALA A 159 -15.45 -21.10 -9.01
C ALA A 159 -14.29 -20.77 -9.97
N LEU A 160 -13.40 -21.72 -10.24
CA LEU A 160 -12.34 -21.57 -11.25
C LEU A 160 -12.92 -21.35 -12.65
N ALA A 161 -13.93 -22.12 -13.03
CA ALA A 161 -14.59 -21.94 -14.32
C ALA A 161 -15.26 -20.57 -14.45
N GLU A 162 -15.94 -20.10 -13.41
CA GLU A 162 -16.57 -18.77 -13.38
C GLU A 162 -15.52 -17.65 -13.43
N ALA A 163 -14.40 -17.80 -12.72
CA ALA A 163 -13.29 -16.84 -12.73
C ALA A 163 -12.67 -16.67 -14.12
N GLU A 164 -12.67 -17.73 -14.92
CA GLU A 164 -12.21 -17.73 -16.31
C GLU A 164 -13.33 -17.39 -17.33
N GLY A 165 -14.53 -17.02 -16.85
CA GLY A 165 -15.64 -16.56 -17.68
C GLY A 165 -16.53 -17.68 -18.26
N TYR A 166 -16.42 -18.91 -17.81
CA TYR A 166 -17.27 -20.02 -18.22
C TYR A 166 -18.54 -20.06 -17.38
N LEU A 167 -19.44 -19.11 -17.57
CA LEU A 167 -20.63 -18.88 -16.74
C LEU A 167 -21.68 -20.01 -16.84
N ASN A 168 -21.65 -20.83 -17.89
CA ASN A 168 -22.52 -21.99 -18.09
C ASN A 168 -21.89 -23.31 -17.63
N ALA A 169 -20.76 -23.24 -16.91
CA ALA A 169 -20.09 -24.44 -16.42
C ALA A 169 -20.98 -25.27 -15.48
N ARG A 170 -21.04 -26.55 -15.73
CA ARG A 170 -21.87 -27.48 -14.96
C ARG A 170 -21.31 -28.88 -14.96
N PHE A 171 -21.66 -29.64 -13.93
CA PHE A 171 -21.36 -31.07 -13.91
C PHE A 171 -22.39 -31.84 -14.71
N VAL A 172 -21.94 -32.50 -15.79
CA VAL A 172 -22.81 -33.45 -16.56
C VAL A 172 -22.81 -34.83 -15.93
N THR A 173 -21.78 -35.15 -15.16
CA THR A 173 -21.70 -36.37 -14.34
C THR A 173 -21.04 -36.00 -13.01
N HIS A 174 -21.64 -36.42 -11.88
CA HIS A 174 -21.09 -36.21 -10.52
C HIS A 174 -21.61 -37.29 -9.56
N SER A 175 -21.21 -38.54 -9.74
CA SER A 175 -21.68 -39.69 -8.94
C SER A 175 -20.58 -40.25 -8.04
N ILE A 176 -21.03 -40.73 -6.87
CA ILE A 176 -20.26 -41.55 -5.95
C ILE A 176 -21.04 -42.87 -5.80
N GLU A 177 -20.48 -43.97 -6.28
CA GLU A 177 -21.03 -45.30 -6.09
C GLU A 177 -20.22 -46.00 -5.01
N ILE A 178 -20.90 -46.50 -3.94
CA ILE A 178 -20.24 -47.08 -2.78
C ILE A 178 -20.68 -48.54 -2.63
N ASP A 179 -19.73 -49.46 -2.65
CA ASP A 179 -19.91 -50.85 -2.27
C ASP A 179 -19.53 -51.02 -0.80
N LEU A 180 -20.54 -51.13 0.06
CA LEU A 180 -20.36 -51.27 1.51
C LEU A 180 -19.88 -52.67 1.92
N ILE A 181 -20.00 -53.67 1.04
CA ILE A 181 -19.51 -55.03 1.31
C ILE A 181 -17.99 -55.10 1.13
N ARG A 182 -17.50 -54.44 0.06
CA ARG A 182 -16.07 -54.39 -0.26
C ARG A 182 -15.34 -53.20 0.37
N ASN A 183 -16.09 -52.22 0.90
CA ASN A 183 -15.61 -50.92 1.35
C ASN A 183 -14.85 -50.19 0.24
N GLU A 184 -15.42 -50.15 -0.95
CA GLU A 184 -14.87 -49.53 -2.14
C GLU A 184 -15.82 -48.46 -2.68
N ALA A 185 -15.29 -47.43 -3.31
CA ALA A 185 -16.05 -46.37 -3.98
C ALA A 185 -15.54 -46.12 -5.40
N LYS A 186 -16.48 -45.87 -6.33
CA LYS A 186 -16.18 -45.37 -7.67
C LYS A 186 -16.66 -43.92 -7.78
N LEU A 187 -15.77 -43.06 -8.26
CA LEU A 187 -16.02 -41.64 -8.42
C LEU A 187 -16.08 -41.31 -9.91
N ALA A 188 -17.14 -40.64 -10.33
CA ALA A 188 -17.21 -40.12 -11.71
C ALA A 188 -17.62 -38.66 -11.67
N LEU A 189 -16.75 -37.80 -12.21
CA LEU A 189 -16.91 -36.34 -12.28
C LEU A 189 -16.60 -35.87 -13.68
N VAL A 190 -17.55 -35.22 -14.34
CA VAL A 190 -17.35 -34.58 -15.64
C VAL A 190 -17.85 -33.16 -15.57
N LEU A 191 -16.94 -32.21 -15.60
CA LEU A 191 -17.24 -30.79 -15.71
C LEU A 191 -17.28 -30.41 -17.19
N ASP A 192 -18.41 -29.84 -17.63
CA ASP A 192 -18.56 -29.20 -18.93
C ASP A 192 -18.54 -27.68 -18.72
N THR A 193 -17.51 -27.03 -19.22
CA THR A 193 -17.36 -25.57 -19.10
C THR A 193 -18.28 -24.80 -20.03
N GLY A 194 -18.73 -25.42 -21.12
CA GLY A 194 -19.41 -24.72 -22.20
C GLY A 194 -18.47 -23.78 -22.97
N LEU A 195 -19.03 -22.71 -23.56
CA LEU A 195 -18.31 -21.63 -24.22
C LEU A 195 -17.97 -20.53 -23.19
N GLN A 196 -16.82 -19.86 -23.38
CA GLN A 196 -16.50 -18.66 -22.61
C GLN A 196 -17.52 -17.56 -22.94
N ALA A 197 -17.97 -16.85 -21.92
CA ALA A 197 -18.81 -15.68 -22.11
C ALA A 197 -17.99 -14.51 -22.74
N GLU A 198 -18.66 -13.64 -23.47
CA GLU A 198 -18.06 -12.45 -24.06
C GLU A 198 -18.60 -11.18 -23.37
N PHE A 199 -17.76 -10.14 -23.31
CA PHE A 199 -18.25 -8.82 -22.95
C PHE A 199 -19.18 -8.26 -24.03
N GLY A 200 -20.35 -7.82 -23.60
CA GLY A 200 -21.35 -7.12 -24.42
C GLY A 200 -21.15 -5.61 -24.41
N ASP A 201 -22.27 -4.89 -24.30
CA ASP A 201 -22.26 -3.43 -24.26
C ASP A 201 -21.97 -2.92 -22.84
N ILE A 202 -21.25 -1.79 -22.76
CA ILE A 202 -21.00 -1.07 -21.51
C ILE A 202 -21.80 0.23 -21.57
N ILE A 203 -22.72 0.40 -20.61
CA ILE A 203 -23.56 1.59 -20.50
C ILE A 203 -23.16 2.37 -19.28
N PHE A 204 -22.61 3.57 -19.46
CA PHE A 204 -22.31 4.51 -18.38
C PHE A 204 -23.50 5.44 -18.12
N ARG A 205 -24.19 5.26 -16.99
CA ARG A 205 -25.27 6.15 -16.55
C ARG A 205 -24.69 7.24 -15.69
N GLN A 206 -24.37 8.40 -16.28
CA GLN A 206 -23.79 9.56 -15.62
C GLN A 206 -23.94 10.83 -16.46
N ASP A 207 -23.81 12.00 -15.82
CA ASP A 207 -23.87 13.32 -16.45
C ASP A 207 -22.67 14.24 -16.09
N VAL A 208 -21.64 13.64 -15.49
CA VAL A 208 -20.49 14.34 -14.90
C VAL A 208 -19.43 14.67 -15.94
N VAL A 209 -19.09 13.68 -16.79
CA VAL A 209 -18.06 13.81 -17.83
C VAL A 209 -18.61 13.40 -19.19
N LYS A 210 -17.96 13.86 -20.26
CA LYS A 210 -18.32 13.45 -21.62
C LYS A 210 -18.05 11.97 -21.85
N PRO A 211 -18.82 11.27 -22.70
CA PRO A 211 -18.68 9.83 -22.92
C PRO A 211 -17.26 9.39 -23.25
N TYR A 212 -16.56 10.11 -24.13
CA TYR A 212 -15.20 9.76 -24.56
C TYR A 212 -14.18 9.64 -23.39
N VAL A 213 -14.44 10.34 -22.27
CA VAL A 213 -13.55 10.26 -21.08
C VAL A 213 -13.59 8.88 -20.44
N LEU A 214 -14.71 8.16 -20.62
CA LEU A 214 -14.94 6.84 -20.03
C LEU A 214 -14.72 5.69 -21.03
N GLU A 215 -14.70 5.97 -22.34
CA GLU A 215 -14.54 4.95 -23.38
C GLU A 215 -13.25 4.15 -23.25
N ASN A 216 -12.18 4.78 -22.75
CA ASN A 216 -10.86 4.17 -22.59
C ASN A 216 -10.58 3.69 -21.16
N VAL A 217 -11.55 3.75 -20.25
CA VAL A 217 -11.40 3.22 -18.87
C VAL A 217 -11.44 1.69 -18.83
N PRO A 218 -12.35 1.00 -19.57
CA PRO A 218 -12.36 -0.46 -19.59
C PRO A 218 -11.09 -1.02 -20.21
N ARG A 219 -10.53 -2.06 -19.59
CA ARG A 219 -9.35 -2.80 -20.09
C ARG A 219 -9.72 -3.90 -21.08
N PHE A 220 -10.95 -3.96 -21.49
CA PHE A 220 -11.53 -4.95 -22.38
C PHE A 220 -12.44 -4.26 -23.39
N SER A 221 -12.76 -4.96 -24.46
CA SER A 221 -13.63 -4.49 -25.54
C SER A 221 -14.84 -5.42 -25.73
N LYS A 222 -15.88 -4.92 -26.37
CA LYS A 222 -17.02 -5.73 -26.76
C LYS A 222 -16.56 -6.90 -27.62
N GLY A 223 -17.04 -8.13 -27.28
CA GLY A 223 -16.67 -9.37 -27.95
C GLY A 223 -15.38 -10.01 -27.46
N SER A 224 -14.66 -9.39 -26.53
CA SER A 224 -13.54 -10.07 -25.85
C SER A 224 -14.06 -11.02 -24.77
N GLY A 225 -13.27 -12.04 -24.42
CA GLY A 225 -13.64 -13.02 -23.39
C GLY A 225 -13.94 -12.35 -22.06
N TYR A 226 -15.09 -12.68 -21.48
CA TYR A 226 -15.50 -12.15 -20.19
C TYR A 226 -14.65 -12.74 -19.06
N ARG A 227 -14.27 -11.87 -18.10
CA ARG A 227 -13.57 -12.22 -16.88
C ARG A 227 -14.03 -11.30 -15.73
N PRO A 228 -14.43 -11.84 -14.57
CA PRO A 228 -14.88 -11.05 -13.42
C PRO A 228 -13.81 -10.07 -12.90
N ASP A 229 -12.53 -10.46 -12.91
CA ASP A 229 -11.41 -9.61 -12.46
C ASP A 229 -11.25 -8.34 -13.30
N LEU A 230 -11.65 -8.37 -14.57
CA LEU A 230 -11.68 -7.18 -15.44
C LEU A 230 -12.82 -6.24 -15.07
N VAL A 231 -13.96 -6.76 -14.58
CA VAL A 231 -15.05 -5.93 -14.06
C VAL A 231 -14.63 -5.26 -12.75
N ASP A 232 -13.94 -5.98 -11.87
CA ASP A 232 -13.38 -5.40 -10.64
C ASP A 232 -12.31 -4.34 -10.97
N SER A 233 -11.48 -4.61 -11.98
CA SER A 233 -10.53 -3.61 -12.49
C SER A 233 -11.24 -2.36 -13.01
N LEU A 234 -12.36 -2.51 -13.71
CA LEU A 234 -13.18 -1.37 -14.17
C LEU A 234 -13.68 -0.53 -12.99
N ARG A 235 -14.17 -1.15 -11.92
CA ARG A 235 -14.60 -0.44 -10.70
C ARG A 235 -13.44 0.35 -10.09
N LEU A 236 -12.27 -0.28 -9.96
CA LEU A 236 -11.08 0.37 -9.41
C LEU A 236 -10.58 1.51 -10.31
N ASP A 237 -10.62 1.35 -11.62
CA ASP A 237 -10.18 2.37 -12.56
C ASP A 237 -11.13 3.58 -12.59
N LEU A 238 -12.45 3.34 -12.52
CA LEU A 238 -13.45 4.40 -12.36
C LEU A 238 -13.25 5.18 -11.05
N TRP A 239 -12.96 4.48 -9.96
CA TRP A 239 -12.64 5.10 -8.69
C TRP A 239 -11.33 5.90 -8.74
N ALA A 240 -10.29 5.32 -9.33
CA ALA A 240 -8.98 5.96 -9.47
C ALA A 240 -9.00 7.18 -10.41
N ALA A 241 -9.94 7.25 -11.32
CA ALA A 241 -10.17 8.44 -12.16
C ALA A 241 -10.57 9.67 -11.34
N GLY A 242 -11.14 9.47 -10.14
CA GLY A 242 -11.45 10.53 -9.17
C GLY A 242 -12.61 11.44 -9.56
N TYR A 243 -13.49 10.99 -10.46
CA TYR A 243 -14.68 11.73 -10.87
C TYR A 243 -15.92 11.36 -10.09
N PHE A 244 -15.96 10.14 -9.55
CA PHE A 244 -17.15 9.55 -8.95
C PHE A 244 -16.86 9.13 -7.51
N THR A 245 -17.84 9.31 -6.65
CA THR A 245 -17.81 8.89 -5.23
C THR A 245 -18.64 7.64 -5.01
N ASP A 246 -19.64 7.42 -5.86
CA ASP A 246 -20.50 6.23 -5.83
C ASP A 246 -20.43 5.55 -7.20
N ILE A 247 -20.00 4.27 -7.20
CA ILE A 247 -19.76 3.47 -8.40
C ILE A 247 -20.44 2.12 -8.22
N GLU A 248 -21.52 1.94 -8.95
CA GLU A 248 -22.26 0.69 -8.99
C GLU A 248 -22.15 0.10 -10.40
N VAL A 249 -21.59 -1.10 -10.53
CA VAL A 249 -21.47 -1.82 -11.79
C VAL A 249 -22.31 -3.10 -11.70
N GLU A 250 -23.40 -3.14 -12.44
CA GLU A 250 -24.30 -4.26 -12.56
C GLU A 250 -23.95 -5.09 -13.79
N GLU A 251 -23.97 -6.40 -13.66
CA GLU A 251 -23.79 -7.36 -14.74
C GLU A 251 -25.14 -7.87 -15.23
N GLN A 252 -25.41 -7.71 -16.51
CA GLN A 252 -26.58 -8.30 -17.17
C GLN A 252 -26.13 -9.52 -17.96
N ARG A 253 -26.33 -10.71 -17.40
CA ARG A 253 -25.86 -11.99 -17.94
C ARG A 253 -26.90 -12.62 -18.88
N TRP A 254 -26.58 -12.74 -20.17
CA TRP A 254 -27.39 -13.39 -21.19
C TRP A 254 -26.86 -14.79 -21.48
N LEU A 255 -27.12 -15.71 -20.55
CA LEU A 255 -26.55 -17.06 -20.55
C LEU A 255 -27.12 -17.97 -21.65
N GLU A 256 -28.28 -17.62 -22.21
CA GLU A 256 -28.95 -18.34 -23.30
C GLU A 256 -28.36 -18.05 -24.69
N ARG A 257 -27.53 -17.02 -24.81
CA ARG A 257 -26.82 -16.70 -26.06
C ARG A 257 -25.67 -17.67 -26.29
N SER A 258 -25.21 -17.78 -27.51
CA SER A 258 -24.09 -18.64 -27.91
C SER A 258 -23.10 -17.86 -28.78
N PRO A 259 -21.94 -17.42 -28.23
CA PRO A 259 -21.52 -17.55 -26.83
C PRO A 259 -22.40 -16.76 -25.86
N PRO A 260 -22.37 -17.04 -24.54
CA PRO A 260 -23.01 -16.21 -23.53
C PRO A 260 -22.45 -14.79 -23.55
N VAL A 261 -23.27 -13.79 -23.22
CA VAL A 261 -22.84 -12.37 -23.26
C VAL A 261 -23.14 -11.72 -21.91
N VAL A 262 -22.22 -10.88 -21.47
CA VAL A 262 -22.37 -10.06 -20.26
C VAL A 262 -22.31 -8.59 -20.63
N ASP A 263 -23.47 -7.92 -20.56
CA ASP A 263 -23.54 -6.46 -20.65
C ASP A 263 -23.27 -5.83 -19.28
N LEU A 264 -22.64 -4.66 -19.25
CA LEU A 264 -22.35 -3.94 -18.03
C LEU A 264 -23.10 -2.62 -17.98
N VAL A 265 -23.75 -2.33 -16.85
CA VAL A 265 -24.38 -1.04 -16.60
C VAL A 265 -23.68 -0.39 -15.41
N ALA A 266 -22.87 0.62 -15.67
CA ALA A 266 -22.18 1.39 -14.64
C ALA A 266 -22.99 2.65 -14.29
N THR A 267 -23.60 2.67 -13.11
CA THR A 267 -24.27 3.84 -12.54
C THR A 267 -23.27 4.60 -11.68
N LEU A 268 -22.96 5.84 -12.09
CA LEU A 268 -21.88 6.63 -11.54
C LEU A 268 -22.42 7.96 -11.01
N LYS A 269 -22.14 8.29 -9.74
CA LYS A 269 -22.58 9.54 -9.12
C LYS A 269 -21.39 10.27 -8.51
N THR A 270 -21.48 11.61 -8.46
CA THR A 270 -20.54 12.44 -7.72
C THR A 270 -21.30 13.29 -6.70
N GLU A 271 -20.85 13.26 -5.45
CA GLU A 271 -21.43 14.08 -4.38
C GLU A 271 -20.63 15.37 -4.19
N THR A 272 -19.31 15.29 -4.34
CA THR A 272 -18.42 16.43 -4.11
C THR A 272 -17.41 16.58 -5.24
N LYS A 273 -17.48 17.72 -5.92
CA LYS A 273 -16.48 18.10 -6.94
C LYS A 273 -15.23 18.75 -6.33
N ASN A 274 -15.32 19.18 -5.07
CA ASN A 274 -14.24 19.88 -4.38
C ASN A 274 -13.75 19.05 -3.19
N THR A 275 -12.44 18.93 -3.07
CA THR A 275 -11.77 18.29 -1.92
C THR A 275 -10.82 19.30 -1.30
N TYR A 276 -10.86 19.42 0.02
CA TYR A 276 -9.95 20.28 0.79
C TYR A 276 -9.10 19.40 1.67
N GLN A 277 -7.80 19.59 1.62
CA GLN A 277 -6.84 18.86 2.42
C GLN A 277 -5.96 19.86 3.18
N GLY A 278 -5.73 19.60 4.45
CA GLY A 278 -4.77 20.35 5.27
C GLY A 278 -3.79 19.38 5.89
N SER A 279 -2.51 19.75 5.93
CA SER A 279 -1.48 19.01 6.64
C SER A 279 -0.68 19.92 7.55
N LEU A 280 -0.30 19.38 8.70
CA LEU A 280 0.59 19.99 9.66
C LEU A 280 1.71 19.00 9.96
N GLY A 281 2.93 19.49 10.04
CA GLY A 281 4.09 18.67 10.35
C GLY A 281 5.13 19.47 11.11
N THR A 282 6.06 18.77 11.73
CA THR A 282 7.23 19.36 12.34
C THR A 282 8.38 18.37 12.29
N GLY A 283 9.57 18.88 12.17
CA GLY A 283 10.80 18.10 12.15
C GLY A 283 11.99 18.95 12.58
N THR A 284 13.07 18.30 12.98
CA THR A 284 14.31 18.97 13.32
C THR A 284 14.93 19.70 12.13
N ASP A 285 14.73 19.14 10.94
CA ASP A 285 15.36 19.60 9.70
C ASP A 285 14.54 20.72 9.00
N THR A 286 13.23 20.74 9.22
CA THR A 286 12.32 21.61 8.46
C THR A 286 11.55 22.60 9.34
N GLY A 287 11.67 22.48 10.66
CA GLY A 287 10.85 23.24 11.58
C GLY A 287 9.36 22.89 11.44
N PHE A 288 8.50 23.82 11.77
CA PHE A 288 7.06 23.70 11.57
C PHE A 288 6.71 23.82 10.08
N ARG A 289 5.81 22.94 9.61
CA ARG A 289 5.30 22.96 8.22
C ARG A 289 3.78 22.94 8.23
N THR A 290 3.20 23.71 7.34
CA THR A 290 1.74 23.67 7.09
C THR A 290 1.48 23.73 5.59
N GLN A 291 0.45 23.01 5.17
CA GLN A 291 0.02 23.00 3.78
C GLN A 291 -1.51 22.95 3.73
N ALA A 292 -2.08 23.68 2.79
CA ALA A 292 -3.49 23.61 2.43
C ALA A 292 -3.59 23.34 0.93
N MET A 293 -4.47 22.43 0.54
CA MET A 293 -4.72 22.06 -0.85
C MET A 293 -6.21 22.03 -1.13
N TRP A 294 -6.59 22.62 -2.22
CA TRP A 294 -7.91 22.52 -2.82
C TRP A 294 -7.79 21.76 -4.14
N SER A 295 -8.62 20.75 -4.29
CA SER A 295 -8.69 19.93 -5.50
C SER A 295 -10.11 19.96 -6.05
N ARG A 296 -10.24 20.11 -7.36
CA ARG A 296 -11.51 19.98 -8.06
C ARG A 296 -11.39 18.99 -9.20
N SER A 297 -12.24 17.95 -9.14
CA SER A 297 -12.29 16.89 -10.16
C SER A 297 -13.74 16.39 -10.32
N PRO A 298 -14.34 16.43 -11.52
CA PRO A 298 -13.82 17.15 -12.68
C PRO A 298 -14.01 18.67 -12.54
N LEU A 299 -13.11 19.45 -13.12
CA LEU A 299 -13.26 20.91 -13.23
C LEU A 299 -14.30 21.24 -14.31
N SER A 300 -14.28 20.53 -15.42
CA SER A 300 -15.27 20.60 -16.50
C SER A 300 -15.70 19.21 -16.98
N SER A 301 -16.68 19.14 -17.87
CA SER A 301 -17.14 17.86 -18.46
C SER A 301 -16.09 17.14 -19.32
N ARG A 302 -14.89 17.71 -19.51
CA ARG A 302 -13.75 17.06 -20.16
C ARG A 302 -12.99 16.09 -19.25
N GLY A 303 -13.35 16.01 -17.96
CA GLY A 303 -12.67 15.18 -16.99
C GLY A 303 -11.33 15.75 -16.53
N ASP A 304 -11.15 17.06 -16.68
CA ASP A 304 -9.98 17.76 -16.20
C ASP A 304 -9.99 17.93 -14.66
N ARG A 305 -8.81 17.97 -14.10
CA ARG A 305 -8.59 18.15 -12.66
C ARG A 305 -7.68 19.33 -12.44
N LEU A 306 -8.02 20.14 -11.46
CA LEU A 306 -7.19 21.23 -10.96
C LEU A 306 -6.95 21.02 -9.46
N ASP A 307 -5.68 21.00 -9.08
CA ASP A 307 -5.22 21.02 -7.70
C ASP A 307 -4.48 22.34 -7.46
N VAL A 308 -4.85 23.07 -6.42
CA VAL A 308 -4.19 24.32 -6.01
C VAL A 308 -3.79 24.17 -4.55
N GLY A 309 -2.52 24.41 -4.27
CA GLY A 309 -1.96 24.30 -2.93
C GLY A 309 -1.12 25.49 -2.54
N ILE A 310 -1.07 25.74 -1.24
CA ILE A 310 -0.15 26.67 -0.60
C ILE A 310 0.55 25.96 0.55
N GLY A 311 1.81 26.24 0.76
CA GLY A 311 2.63 25.65 1.80
C GLY A 311 3.56 26.66 2.44
N TYR A 312 3.89 26.43 3.70
CA TYR A 312 4.89 27.18 4.46
C TYR A 312 5.77 26.22 5.25
N GLN A 313 7.07 26.46 5.25
CA GLN A 313 8.09 25.76 6.03
C GLN A 313 8.94 26.80 6.80
N GLN A 314 9.10 26.57 8.09
CA GLN A 314 9.69 27.55 9.00
C GLN A 314 11.21 27.67 8.85
N MET A 315 11.93 26.55 8.62
CA MET A 315 13.40 26.55 8.67
C MET A 315 14.00 27.50 7.64
N ASP A 316 13.52 27.44 6.40
CA ASP A 316 14.02 28.26 5.29
C ASP A 316 13.11 29.46 5.00
N ASP A 317 12.17 29.76 5.89
CA ASP A 317 11.08 30.75 5.65
C ASP A 317 10.46 30.56 4.26
N GLU A 318 10.31 29.27 3.86
CA GLU A 318 9.84 28.91 2.53
C GLU A 318 8.34 29.07 2.41
N PHE A 319 7.92 29.80 1.41
CA PHE A 319 6.53 29.88 0.97
C PHE A 319 6.38 29.33 -0.44
N THR A 320 5.52 28.33 -0.61
CA THR A 320 5.25 27.69 -1.90
C THR A 320 3.78 27.82 -2.26
N SER A 321 3.50 28.21 -3.51
CA SER A 321 2.17 28.15 -4.12
C SER A 321 2.25 27.30 -5.38
N ARG A 322 1.32 26.35 -5.54
CA ARG A 322 1.36 25.38 -6.63
C ARG A 322 -0.03 25.23 -7.25
N ALA A 323 -0.07 25.11 -8.57
CA ALA A 323 -1.24 24.76 -9.34
C ALA A 323 -0.90 23.63 -10.33
N ASP A 324 -1.59 22.51 -10.20
CA ASP A 324 -1.46 21.35 -11.08
C ASP A 324 -2.76 21.20 -11.88
N TYR A 325 -2.64 21.18 -13.19
CA TYR A 325 -3.77 20.95 -14.09
C TYR A 325 -3.54 19.71 -14.93
N ARG A 326 -4.54 18.83 -14.98
CA ARG A 326 -4.51 17.60 -15.76
C ARG A 326 -5.80 17.45 -16.57
N VAL A 327 -5.68 17.12 -17.85
CA VAL A 327 -6.82 16.86 -18.72
C VAL A 327 -6.60 15.59 -19.54
N PRO A 328 -7.60 14.67 -19.62
CA PRO A 328 -7.51 13.48 -20.47
C PRO A 328 -7.32 13.85 -21.94
N ARG A 329 -6.57 13.04 -22.65
CA ARG A 329 -6.37 13.15 -24.10
C ARG A 329 -7.38 12.28 -24.83
N ASP A 330 -7.87 12.74 -25.99
CA ASP A 330 -8.86 12.08 -26.86
C ASP A 330 -8.30 10.86 -27.62
N THR A 331 -7.24 10.23 -27.17
CA THR A 331 -6.60 9.10 -27.84
C THR A 331 -6.49 7.92 -26.91
N ASP A 332 -6.39 6.72 -27.49
CA ASP A 332 -6.22 5.48 -26.76
C ASP A 332 -5.21 5.57 -25.60
N GLU A 333 -5.45 4.80 -24.54
CA GLU A 333 -4.48 4.47 -23.50
C GLU A 333 -4.15 5.58 -22.51
N ARG A 334 -5.08 5.94 -21.59
CA ARG A 334 -4.75 6.60 -20.31
C ARG A 334 -3.67 7.69 -20.43
N GLN A 335 -3.85 8.57 -21.40
CA GLN A 335 -2.96 9.69 -21.66
C GLN A 335 -3.57 10.98 -21.17
N PHE A 336 -2.73 11.82 -20.59
CA PHE A 336 -3.13 13.11 -20.07
C PHE A 336 -2.19 14.20 -20.56
N TRP A 337 -2.72 15.38 -20.83
CA TRP A 337 -1.93 16.59 -20.80
C TRP A 337 -1.85 17.06 -19.37
N VAL A 338 -0.65 17.40 -18.91
CA VAL A 338 -0.38 17.87 -17.57
C VAL A 338 0.33 19.21 -17.62
N SER A 339 -0.01 20.11 -16.72
CA SER A 339 0.76 21.33 -16.51
C SER A 339 0.87 21.61 -15.02
N ASN A 340 2.00 22.15 -14.61
CA ASN A 340 2.31 22.56 -13.27
C ASN A 340 2.84 24.00 -13.30
N LEU A 341 2.33 24.82 -12.40
CA LEU A 341 2.88 26.14 -12.08
C LEU A 341 3.23 26.15 -10.59
N THR A 342 4.48 26.46 -10.27
CA THR A 342 4.94 26.61 -8.89
C THR A 342 5.60 27.97 -8.73
N LEU A 343 5.21 28.67 -7.68
CA LEU A 343 5.84 29.89 -7.22
C LEU A 343 6.42 29.58 -5.86
N ARG A 344 7.72 29.78 -5.69
CA ARG A 344 8.44 29.53 -4.43
C ARG A 344 9.24 30.78 -4.06
N ARG A 345 9.26 31.04 -2.78
CA ARG A 345 10.18 31.99 -2.17
C ARG A 345 10.72 31.36 -0.91
N ASP A 346 12.02 31.35 -0.77
CA ASP A 346 12.72 30.85 0.41
C ASP A 346 13.88 31.77 0.77
N LYS A 347 14.30 31.68 2.01
CA LYS A 347 15.49 32.33 2.52
C LYS A 347 16.61 31.32 2.52
N GLN A 348 17.72 31.67 1.88
CA GLN A 348 18.91 30.83 1.83
C GLN A 348 20.09 31.58 2.39
N ASP A 349 20.98 30.85 3.04
CA ASP A 349 22.26 31.31 3.49
C ASP A 349 23.34 30.76 2.54
N LEU A 350 24.27 31.60 2.13
CA LEU A 350 25.46 31.21 1.40
C LEU A 350 26.54 30.88 2.43
N GLU A 351 26.59 29.63 2.85
CA GLU A 351 27.49 29.17 3.88
C GLU A 351 28.61 28.30 3.29
N VAL A 352 29.79 28.39 3.87
CA VAL A 352 30.98 27.70 3.39
C VAL A 352 31.77 27.13 4.55
N LYS A 353 32.30 25.93 4.39
CA LYS A 353 33.29 25.33 5.29
C LYS A 353 34.69 25.58 4.80
N ARG A 354 35.62 25.88 5.71
CA ARG A 354 37.07 25.98 5.34
C ARG A 354 37.63 24.62 4.97
N ASN A 355 37.26 23.61 5.78
CA ASN A 355 37.60 22.22 5.54
C ASN A 355 36.32 21.42 5.63
N GLU A 356 36.23 20.31 4.91
CA GLU A 356 35.08 19.44 4.92
C GLU A 356 34.74 18.85 6.32
N ASP A 357 35.75 18.76 7.19
CA ASP A 357 35.61 18.24 8.55
C ASP A 357 35.21 19.31 9.58
N ASP A 358 35.19 20.60 9.19
CA ASP A 358 34.76 21.67 10.08
C ASP A 358 33.25 21.56 10.35
N GLU A 359 32.86 21.61 11.63
CA GLU A 359 31.44 21.69 12.03
C GLU A 359 30.87 23.11 11.84
N ASN A 360 31.73 24.12 11.74
CA ASN A 360 31.34 25.54 11.68
C ASN A 360 31.35 26.04 10.25
N PHE A 361 30.22 26.56 9.83
CA PHE A 361 30.08 27.28 8.57
C PHE A 361 30.52 28.74 8.73
N ILE A 362 31.08 29.29 7.69
CA ILE A 362 31.29 30.72 7.51
C ILE A 362 30.13 31.22 6.66
N ASN A 363 29.23 32.00 7.24
CA ASN A 363 28.16 32.64 6.48
C ASN A 363 28.76 33.82 5.68
N LEU A 364 28.72 33.71 4.36
CA LEU A 364 29.20 34.74 3.43
C LEU A 364 28.14 35.79 3.15
N ALA A 365 26.90 35.36 3.01
CA ALA A 365 25.77 36.23 2.69
C ALA A 365 24.45 35.49 2.95
N SER A 366 23.40 36.22 3.25
CA SER A 366 22.04 35.71 3.41
C SER A 366 21.11 36.40 2.43
N GLY A 367 20.13 35.72 1.90
CA GLY A 367 19.24 36.32 0.93
C GLY A 367 17.98 35.53 0.63
N ASN A 368 17.18 36.05 -0.27
CA ASN A 368 15.98 35.42 -0.75
C ASN A 368 16.21 34.85 -2.15
N VAL A 369 15.63 33.67 -2.38
CA VAL A 369 15.50 33.04 -3.70
C VAL A 369 14.03 33.04 -4.06
N GLU A 370 13.70 33.48 -5.24
CA GLU A 370 12.34 33.52 -5.77
C GLU A 370 12.29 32.75 -7.08
N ASP A 371 11.46 31.72 -7.14
CA ASP A 371 11.31 30.84 -8.29
C ASP A 371 9.92 30.95 -8.90
N VAL A 372 9.89 31.03 -10.23
CA VAL A 372 8.71 30.81 -11.05
C VAL A 372 8.98 29.60 -11.93
N PHE A 373 8.36 28.49 -11.60
CA PHE A 373 8.51 27.23 -12.33
C PHE A 373 7.22 26.91 -13.08
N PHE A 374 7.35 26.60 -14.36
CA PHE A 374 6.24 26.14 -15.20
C PHE A 374 6.66 24.89 -15.97
N ARG A 375 5.83 23.85 -15.91
CA ARG A 375 6.04 22.61 -16.66
C ARG A 375 4.76 22.27 -17.43
N VAL A 376 4.93 21.80 -18.66
CA VAL A 376 3.86 21.21 -19.47
C VAL A 376 4.36 19.90 -20.03
N GLY A 377 3.48 18.89 -20.06
CA GLY A 377 3.90 17.58 -20.52
C GLY A 377 2.74 16.68 -20.94
N ARG A 378 3.12 15.55 -21.49
CA ARG A 378 2.26 14.43 -21.78
C ARG A 378 2.58 13.32 -20.79
N LEU A 379 1.62 13.01 -19.93
CA LEU A 379 1.66 11.89 -19.01
C LEU A 379 0.99 10.69 -19.67
N GLN A 380 1.64 9.55 -19.65
CA GLN A 380 1.09 8.27 -20.03
C GLN A 380 1.14 7.29 -18.88
N VAL A 381 -0.01 6.71 -18.53
CA VAL A 381 -0.10 5.62 -17.56
C VAL A 381 0.11 4.31 -18.32
N ARG A 382 1.11 3.55 -17.92
CA ARG A 382 1.43 2.25 -18.51
C ARG A 382 1.20 1.16 -17.47
N ASP A 383 0.55 0.09 -17.89
CA ASP A 383 0.36 -1.11 -17.10
C ASP A 383 1.18 -2.25 -17.72
N ARG A 384 1.79 -3.06 -16.86
CA ARG A 384 2.50 -4.28 -17.21
C ARG A 384 1.93 -5.45 -16.39
N ASP A 385 1.99 -6.65 -16.95
CA ASP A 385 1.52 -7.88 -16.31
C ASP A 385 0.06 -7.79 -15.83
N LEU A 386 -0.87 -7.49 -16.76
CA LEU A 386 -2.32 -7.38 -16.51
C LEU A 386 -2.69 -6.36 -15.41
N GLY A 387 -1.93 -5.27 -15.34
CA GLY A 387 -2.19 -4.18 -14.41
C GLY A 387 -1.59 -4.35 -13.01
N ARG A 388 -0.80 -5.39 -12.78
CA ARG A 388 -0.08 -5.59 -11.51
C ARG A 388 1.04 -4.58 -11.30
N ILE A 389 1.65 -4.08 -12.39
CA ILE A 389 2.70 -3.08 -12.35
C ILE A 389 2.22 -1.86 -13.12
N ARG A 390 2.02 -0.75 -12.42
CA ARG A 390 1.64 0.52 -13.02
C ARG A 390 2.80 1.50 -12.86
N TYR A 391 3.17 2.16 -13.98
CA TYR A 391 4.13 3.25 -13.96
C TYR A 391 3.66 4.42 -14.80
N PHE A 392 4.14 5.58 -14.44
CA PHE A 392 3.83 6.85 -15.08
C PHE A 392 5.03 7.32 -15.88
N GLU A 393 4.82 7.62 -17.15
CA GLU A 393 5.83 8.16 -18.05
C GLU A 393 5.41 9.56 -18.45
N THR A 394 6.27 10.56 -18.24
CA THR A 394 5.98 11.94 -18.60
C THR A 394 7.05 12.48 -19.53
N ILE A 395 6.64 12.93 -20.72
CA ILE A 395 7.49 13.73 -21.60
C ILE A 395 7.11 15.18 -21.34
N PHE A 396 8.08 16.02 -21.02
CA PHE A 396 7.79 17.39 -20.61
C PHE A 396 8.75 18.42 -21.20
N ALA A 397 8.26 19.66 -21.26
CA ALA A 397 9.05 20.87 -21.35
C ALA A 397 8.81 21.69 -20.09
N GLN A 398 9.86 22.35 -19.59
CA GLN A 398 9.77 23.16 -18.37
C GLN A 398 10.54 24.46 -18.53
N TYR A 399 10.04 25.46 -17.83
CA TYR A 399 10.64 26.77 -17.71
C TYR A 399 10.81 27.08 -16.23
N LEU A 400 12.00 27.52 -15.85
CA LEU A 400 12.32 28.04 -14.52
C LEU A 400 12.88 29.43 -14.68
N ARG A 401 12.32 30.39 -13.94
CA ARG A 401 12.92 31.68 -13.68
C ARG A 401 13.26 31.74 -12.21
N GLU A 402 14.56 31.82 -11.92
CA GLU A 402 15.09 31.98 -10.57
C GLU A 402 15.66 33.37 -10.43
N SER A 403 15.31 34.07 -9.38
CA SER A 403 15.89 35.35 -9.01
C SER A 403 16.41 35.28 -7.58
N TYR A 404 17.67 35.59 -7.38
CA TYR A 404 18.26 35.56 -6.05
C TYR A 404 19.06 36.82 -5.75
N THR A 405 19.08 37.17 -4.46
CA THR A 405 19.85 38.31 -3.95
C THR A 405 20.38 37.96 -2.57
N TYR A 406 21.65 37.68 -2.49
CA TYR A 406 22.36 37.44 -1.25
C TYR A 406 23.06 38.73 -0.84
N ASN A 407 22.90 39.14 0.39
CA ASN A 407 23.52 40.34 0.96
C ASN A 407 24.54 39.91 2.01
N PRO A 408 25.80 40.26 1.87
CA PRO A 408 26.79 40.10 2.91
C PRO A 408 26.37 40.85 4.17
N GLY A 409 26.65 40.27 5.34
CA GLY A 409 26.39 40.93 6.61
C GLY A 409 27.14 42.24 6.75
N THR A 410 26.71 43.08 7.69
CA THR A 410 27.38 44.38 7.97
C THR A 410 28.85 44.25 8.37
N ASP A 411 29.19 43.10 8.97
CA ASP A 411 30.53 42.77 9.46
C ASP A 411 31.28 41.80 8.53
N ALA A 412 30.85 41.71 7.25
CA ALA A 412 31.44 40.81 6.28
C ALA A 412 32.91 41.16 6.03
N ASP A 413 33.74 40.13 5.81
CA ASP A 413 35.14 40.29 5.46
C ASP A 413 35.29 41.16 4.18
N PRO A 414 36.24 42.10 4.14
CA PRO A 414 36.48 42.95 2.96
C PRO A 414 36.62 42.16 1.65
N ALA A 415 37.18 40.94 1.69
CA ALA A 415 37.33 40.10 0.52
C ALA A 415 35.97 39.64 -0.03
N ILE A 416 34.97 39.38 0.83
CA ILE A 416 33.61 39.05 0.42
C ILE A 416 32.95 40.26 -0.23
N LEU A 417 33.12 41.47 0.34
CA LEU A 417 32.59 42.69 -0.23
C LEU A 417 33.21 43.02 -1.59
N GLU A 418 34.46 42.63 -1.81
CA GLU A 418 35.15 42.76 -3.10
C GLU A 418 34.55 41.77 -4.13
N LEU A 419 34.35 40.50 -3.76
CA LEU A 419 33.70 39.49 -4.61
C LEU A 419 32.30 39.91 -5.08
N VAL A 420 31.50 40.52 -4.21
CA VAL A 420 30.14 41.02 -4.57
C VAL A 420 30.18 42.13 -5.61
N ARG A 421 31.28 42.91 -5.63
CA ARG A 421 31.47 44.02 -6.57
C ARG A 421 32.17 43.63 -7.87
N ASP A 422 32.73 42.43 -7.91
CA ASP A 422 33.41 41.90 -9.06
C ASP A 422 32.45 41.67 -10.23
N GLU A 423 32.80 42.01 -11.45
CA GLU A 423 31.94 41.87 -12.62
C GLU A 423 31.71 40.40 -13.00
N GLU A 424 32.68 39.53 -12.76
CA GLU A 424 32.60 38.09 -13.09
C GLU A 424 31.89 37.31 -11.98
N PHE A 425 32.19 37.59 -10.72
CA PHE A 425 31.74 36.82 -9.56
C PHE A 425 30.54 37.45 -8.85
N GLY A 426 30.21 38.70 -9.08
CA GLY A 426 29.07 39.38 -8.50
C GLY A 426 27.72 38.67 -8.81
N SER A 427 27.67 37.97 -9.93
CA SER A 427 26.52 37.15 -10.30
C SER A 427 26.25 35.96 -9.36
N ILE A 428 27.21 35.58 -8.50
CA ILE A 428 27.01 34.55 -7.45
C ILE A 428 26.08 35.10 -6.35
N PHE A 429 26.13 36.39 -6.08
CA PHE A 429 25.35 37.01 -5.03
C PHE A 429 24.01 37.58 -5.51
N ARG A 430 23.92 37.93 -6.80
CA ARG A 430 22.70 38.48 -7.36
C ARG A 430 22.56 38.15 -8.84
N ASP A 431 21.54 37.46 -9.20
CA ASP A 431 21.24 37.14 -10.60
C ASP A 431 19.73 36.89 -10.81
N THR A 432 19.33 36.96 -12.08
CA THR A 432 18.02 36.47 -12.52
C THR A 432 18.25 35.56 -13.72
N VAL A 433 18.05 34.28 -13.51
CA VAL A 433 18.36 33.22 -14.48
C VAL A 433 17.09 32.61 -15.02
N SER A 434 16.97 32.49 -16.33
CA SER A 434 15.89 31.79 -16.99
C SER A 434 16.44 30.52 -17.64
N THR A 435 15.79 29.38 -17.33
CA THR A 435 16.20 28.08 -17.81
C THR A 435 15.03 27.40 -18.50
N VAL A 436 15.23 26.91 -19.72
CA VAL A 436 14.30 26.09 -20.47
C VAL A 436 14.89 24.70 -20.62
N ALA A 437 14.12 23.69 -20.26
CA ALA A 437 14.57 22.30 -20.38
C ALA A 437 13.47 21.39 -20.93
N ILE A 438 13.89 20.31 -21.59
CA ILE A 438 13.03 19.23 -22.05
C ILE A 438 13.50 17.91 -21.47
N GLY A 439 12.57 17.00 -21.18
CA GLY A 439 12.95 15.75 -20.54
C GLY A 439 11.88 14.69 -20.51
N LEU A 440 12.29 13.60 -19.87
CA LEU A 440 11.50 12.40 -19.60
C LEU A 440 11.55 12.12 -18.10
N GLU A 441 10.43 11.74 -17.53
CA GLU A 441 10.30 11.30 -16.13
C GLU A 441 9.52 9.98 -16.10
N TRP A 442 10.00 9.06 -15.26
CA TRP A 442 9.34 7.81 -14.94
C TRP A 442 9.11 7.73 -13.44
N ASP A 443 7.92 7.33 -13.04
CA ASP A 443 7.51 7.18 -11.65
C ASP A 443 6.79 5.84 -11.47
N TRP A 444 7.27 4.97 -10.56
CA TRP A 444 6.78 3.61 -10.31
C TRP A 444 6.36 3.43 -8.85
N PRO A 445 5.23 3.98 -8.42
CA PRO A 445 4.72 3.73 -7.08
C PRO A 445 4.01 2.38 -7.03
N ALA A 446 4.49 1.47 -6.19
CA ALA A 446 3.88 0.17 -5.92
C ALA A 446 3.91 -0.11 -4.42
N VAL A 447 3.12 0.65 -3.67
CA VAL A 447 3.07 0.60 -2.20
C VAL A 447 1.72 0.07 -1.75
N THR A 448 1.73 -0.87 -0.80
CA THR A 448 0.53 -1.54 -0.26
C THR A 448 0.62 -1.60 1.27
N GLY A 449 -0.54 -1.69 1.92
CA GLY A 449 -0.63 -1.80 3.37
C GLY A 449 -0.82 -0.47 4.09
N SER A 450 -0.77 -0.49 5.41
CA SER A 450 -0.91 0.69 6.28
C SER A 450 -0.01 0.57 7.51
N GLY A 451 0.41 1.69 8.08
CA GLY A 451 1.23 1.75 9.29
C GLY A 451 2.52 0.94 9.17
N PHE A 452 2.81 0.08 10.16
CA PHE A 452 3.98 -0.81 10.12
C PHE A 452 3.92 -1.78 8.93
N GLY A 453 2.72 -2.21 8.52
CA GLY A 453 2.49 -3.16 7.43
C GLY A 453 2.69 -2.60 6.01
N ILE A 454 3.11 -1.35 5.85
CA ILE A 454 3.41 -0.77 4.53
C ILE A 454 4.60 -1.50 3.92
N PHE A 455 4.40 -2.09 2.74
CA PHE A 455 5.44 -2.75 1.94
C PHE A 455 5.30 -2.40 0.46
N GLY A 456 6.37 -2.61 -0.28
CA GLY A 456 6.41 -2.31 -1.72
C GLY A 456 7.62 -1.47 -2.09
N HIS A 457 7.49 -0.75 -3.20
CA HIS A 457 8.57 0.07 -3.72
C HIS A 457 8.06 1.35 -4.37
N HIS A 458 8.94 2.35 -4.44
CA HIS A 458 8.75 3.57 -5.20
C HIS A 458 10.08 3.91 -5.88
N GLU A 459 10.13 3.71 -7.19
CA GLU A 459 11.25 4.11 -8.03
C GLU A 459 10.88 5.35 -8.82
N ARG A 460 11.81 6.30 -8.91
CA ARG A 460 11.68 7.51 -9.70
C ARG A 460 12.94 7.74 -10.51
N ALA A 461 12.77 8.05 -11.77
CA ALA A 461 13.88 8.38 -12.65
C ALA A 461 13.51 9.54 -13.56
N TRP A 462 14.48 10.40 -13.86
CA TRP A 462 14.34 11.42 -14.89
C TRP A 462 15.63 11.67 -15.65
N ILE A 463 15.47 12.17 -16.85
CA ILE A 463 16.52 12.76 -17.64
C ILE A 463 15.97 14.01 -18.30
N PHE A 464 16.66 15.11 -18.16
CA PHE A 464 16.33 16.35 -18.89
C PHE A 464 17.57 17.15 -19.26
N THR A 465 17.43 17.96 -20.28
CA THR A 465 18.51 18.78 -20.78
C THR A 465 18.03 20.21 -21.01
N SER A 466 18.92 21.13 -20.77
CA SER A 466 18.78 22.57 -20.97
C SER A 466 19.85 23.05 -21.91
N SER A 467 19.51 23.91 -22.87
CA SER A 467 20.45 24.42 -23.88
C SER A 467 20.11 25.86 -24.30
N ASP A 468 21.12 26.58 -24.70
CA ASP A 468 21.03 27.92 -25.31
C ASP A 468 20.30 27.90 -26.65
N LEU A 469 20.26 26.75 -27.35
CA LEU A 469 19.54 26.58 -28.63
C LEU A 469 18.07 26.96 -28.53
N TRP A 470 17.44 26.81 -27.38
CA TRP A 470 16.05 27.22 -27.10
C TRP A 470 15.93 28.34 -26.06
N GLY A 471 16.99 29.14 -25.94
CA GLY A 471 16.99 30.39 -25.15
C GLY A 471 17.21 30.20 -23.65
N SER A 472 17.77 29.09 -23.23
CA SER A 472 18.18 28.92 -21.83
C SER A 472 19.45 29.65 -21.50
N ALA A 473 19.48 30.33 -20.36
CA ALA A 473 20.70 30.98 -19.86
C ALA A 473 21.72 29.99 -19.27
N ARG A 474 21.31 28.76 -18.99
CA ARG A 474 22.18 27.70 -18.43
C ARG A 474 22.11 26.47 -19.31
N GLN A 475 23.26 25.84 -19.55
CA GLN A 475 23.37 24.58 -20.32
C GLN A 475 23.78 23.47 -19.36
N PHE A 476 22.99 22.41 -19.35
CA PHE A 476 23.26 21.20 -18.56
C PHE A 476 22.39 20.04 -18.98
N THR A 477 22.80 18.83 -18.63
CA THR A 477 22.00 17.62 -18.70
C THR A 477 22.01 16.96 -17.34
N GLN A 478 20.83 16.64 -16.81
CA GLN A 478 20.68 15.97 -15.52
C GLN A 478 20.03 14.61 -15.69
N ILE A 479 20.61 13.62 -15.02
CA ILE A 479 20.08 12.26 -14.89
C ILE A 479 19.93 11.97 -13.42
N TYR A 480 18.82 11.37 -13.03
CA TYR A 480 18.53 11.02 -11.65
C TYR A 480 17.78 9.70 -11.56
N LEU A 481 18.10 8.95 -10.53
CA LEU A 481 17.42 7.71 -10.16
C LEU A 481 17.32 7.64 -8.64
N SER A 482 16.13 7.37 -8.13
CA SER A 482 15.91 7.01 -6.73
C SER A 482 15.09 5.74 -6.60
N SER A 483 15.36 4.98 -5.55
CA SER A 483 14.61 3.76 -5.20
C SER A 483 14.40 3.72 -3.70
N ARG A 484 13.14 3.51 -3.30
CA ARG A 484 12.74 3.28 -1.91
C ARG A 484 11.98 1.97 -1.86
N ARG A 485 12.45 1.01 -1.05
CA ARG A 485 11.85 -0.34 -0.94
C ARG A 485 11.59 -0.70 0.50
N SER A 486 10.43 -1.27 0.75
CA SER A 486 10.02 -1.77 2.06
C SER A 486 9.59 -3.22 1.95
N PHE A 487 10.18 -4.07 2.80
CA PHE A 487 9.87 -5.49 2.88
C PHE A 487 9.43 -5.81 4.30
N VAL A 488 8.22 -6.34 4.46
CA VAL A 488 7.70 -6.80 5.76
C VAL A 488 7.81 -8.32 5.82
N ARG A 489 8.42 -8.85 6.86
CA ARG A 489 8.57 -10.30 7.07
C ARG A 489 8.18 -10.68 8.49
N ALA A 490 7.46 -11.83 8.60
CA ALA A 490 7.05 -12.42 9.88
C ALA A 490 6.32 -11.43 10.82
N GLU A 491 5.46 -10.55 10.27
CA GLU A 491 4.60 -9.58 10.97
C GLU A 491 5.32 -8.55 11.86
N ASN A 492 6.56 -8.84 12.30
CA ASN A 492 7.29 -8.04 13.28
C ASN A 492 8.61 -7.45 12.76
N TRP A 493 9.05 -7.82 11.57
CA TRP A 493 10.30 -7.34 10.98
C TRP A 493 10.03 -6.60 9.68
N LYS A 494 10.66 -5.45 9.52
CA LYS A 494 10.62 -4.64 8.32
C LYS A 494 12.04 -4.24 7.92
N LEU A 495 12.36 -4.42 6.66
CA LEU A 495 13.58 -3.93 6.02
C LEU A 495 13.22 -2.77 5.11
N LEU A 496 13.87 -1.64 5.30
CA LEU A 496 13.77 -0.46 4.45
C LEU A 496 15.10 -0.24 3.74
N LEU A 497 15.06 -0.09 2.43
CA LEU A 497 16.20 0.24 1.60
C LEU A 497 15.91 1.53 0.85
N ARG A 498 16.86 2.47 0.86
CA ARG A 498 16.81 3.69 0.07
C ARG A 498 18.11 3.83 -0.70
N GLY A 499 18.01 4.32 -1.91
CA GLY A 499 19.16 4.63 -2.73
C GLY A 499 18.84 5.77 -3.68
N GLU A 500 19.80 6.64 -3.91
CA GLU A 500 19.68 7.80 -4.76
C GLU A 500 20.99 8.03 -5.50
N ILE A 501 20.89 8.30 -6.79
CA ILE A 501 22.03 8.68 -7.63
C ILE A 501 21.57 9.76 -8.59
N GLY A 502 22.32 10.85 -8.63
CA GLY A 502 22.12 11.97 -9.54
C GLY A 502 23.43 12.42 -10.17
N TYR A 503 23.36 12.74 -11.44
CA TYR A 503 24.48 13.29 -12.19
C TYR A 503 24.01 14.49 -13.01
N THR A 504 24.78 15.58 -12.96
CA THR A 504 24.53 16.75 -13.80
C THR A 504 25.81 17.22 -14.45
N ASP A 505 25.80 17.28 -15.77
CA ASP A 505 26.85 17.93 -16.55
C ASP A 505 26.58 19.44 -16.58
N ALA A 506 27.11 20.15 -15.59
CA ALA A 506 26.99 21.61 -15.46
C ALA A 506 28.33 22.25 -15.06
N LYS A 507 28.51 23.49 -15.49
CA LYS A 507 29.72 24.24 -15.15
C LYS A 507 29.82 24.49 -13.64
N VAL A 508 31.01 24.32 -13.12
CA VAL A 508 31.39 24.64 -11.74
C VAL A 508 32.44 25.75 -11.78
N ASP A 509 32.27 26.76 -10.94
CA ASP A 509 33.27 27.81 -10.73
C ASP A 509 34.06 27.51 -9.46
N GLU A 510 35.39 27.47 -9.61
CA GLU A 510 36.29 27.28 -8.48
C GLU A 510 36.98 28.60 -8.16
N LEU A 511 36.79 29.09 -6.94
CA LEU A 511 37.31 30.32 -6.42
C LEU A 511 38.13 30.08 -5.16
N LYS A 512 39.10 30.94 -4.88
CA LYS A 512 39.89 30.86 -3.65
C LYS A 512 40.11 32.27 -3.05
N PRO A 513 39.02 32.97 -2.64
CA PRO A 513 39.17 34.24 -1.96
C PRO A 513 39.94 34.07 -0.66
N VAL A 514 40.66 35.11 -0.24
CA VAL A 514 41.37 35.14 1.04
C VAL A 514 40.47 35.81 2.06
N VAL A 515 39.83 35.01 2.93
CA VAL A 515 38.91 35.49 3.97
C VAL A 515 39.58 35.31 5.34
N GLY A 516 39.68 36.38 6.13
CA GLY A 516 40.36 36.34 7.42
C GLY A 516 41.86 35.98 7.30
N GLY A 517 42.50 36.32 6.20
CA GLY A 517 43.93 36.05 5.95
C GLY A 517 44.24 34.62 5.52
N GLN A 518 43.25 33.78 5.26
CA GLN A 518 43.42 32.42 4.77
C GLN A 518 42.58 32.15 3.51
N PRO A 519 43.11 31.35 2.55
CA PRO A 519 42.32 30.99 1.37
C PRO A 519 41.09 30.18 1.75
N LEU A 520 39.94 30.53 1.18
CA LEU A 520 38.67 29.85 1.33
C LEU A 520 38.31 29.18 0.00
N PRO A 521 38.38 27.84 -0.10
CA PRO A 521 38.02 27.16 -1.34
C PRO A 521 36.50 27.21 -1.56
N LEU A 522 36.09 27.80 -2.68
CA LEU A 522 34.68 27.85 -3.09
C LEU A 522 34.53 27.07 -4.38
N SER A 523 33.70 26.05 -4.36
CA SER A 523 33.30 25.27 -5.54
C SER A 523 31.80 25.45 -5.77
N LEU A 524 31.41 26.32 -6.68
CA LEU A 524 30.03 26.74 -6.87
C LEU A 524 29.47 26.24 -8.20
N THR A 525 28.41 25.49 -8.15
CA THR A 525 27.69 25.07 -9.36
C THR A 525 26.88 26.21 -9.97
N ARG A 526 26.86 26.30 -11.31
CA ARG A 526 26.03 27.23 -12.08
C ARG A 526 24.58 26.72 -12.27
N LEU A 527 24.22 25.60 -11.66
CA LEU A 527 22.84 25.12 -11.69
C LEU A 527 21.92 26.08 -10.93
N PRO A 528 20.69 26.29 -11.41
CA PRO A 528 19.62 26.86 -10.60
C PRO A 528 19.41 26.06 -9.30
N SER A 529 19.07 26.76 -8.21
CA SER A 529 18.98 26.16 -6.87
C SER A 529 18.05 24.92 -6.83
N GLN A 530 16.96 24.97 -7.56
CA GLN A 530 15.97 23.89 -7.65
C GLN A 530 16.54 22.57 -8.23
N TYR A 531 17.63 22.62 -9.01
CA TYR A 531 18.23 21.44 -9.66
C TYR A 531 19.50 20.95 -8.97
N ARG A 532 19.94 21.63 -7.93
CA ARG A 532 21.12 21.22 -7.16
C ARG A 532 20.80 20.08 -6.23
N PHE A 533 21.74 19.19 -6.06
CA PHE A 533 21.64 18.10 -5.10
C PHE A 533 22.24 18.49 -3.76
N LYS A 534 21.57 18.08 -2.69
CA LYS A 534 22.02 18.22 -1.32
C LYS A 534 21.78 16.92 -0.57
N ALA A 535 22.64 16.56 0.37
CA ALA A 535 22.52 15.37 1.20
C ALA A 535 22.67 15.75 2.68
N GLY A 536 22.36 14.82 3.57
CA GLY A 536 22.30 15.03 5.03
C GLY A 536 20.87 15.15 5.55
N GLY A 537 20.70 14.94 6.85
CA GLY A 537 19.41 15.02 7.51
C GLY A 537 18.63 13.71 7.57
N SER A 538 17.39 13.79 8.06
CA SER A 538 16.53 12.65 8.43
C SER A 538 16.14 11.74 7.27
N ASP A 539 16.02 12.27 6.06
CA ASP A 539 15.64 11.53 4.86
C ASP A 539 16.82 11.21 3.92
N SER A 540 18.05 11.52 4.32
CA SER A 540 19.26 11.26 3.57
C SER A 540 20.31 10.55 4.44
N VAL A 541 21.41 11.18 4.82
CA VAL A 541 22.47 10.62 5.66
C VAL A 541 22.32 11.17 7.07
N ARG A 542 21.67 10.38 7.96
CA ARG A 542 21.43 10.76 9.36
C ARG A 542 22.74 10.80 10.16
N GLY A 543 22.79 11.66 11.17
CA GLY A 543 24.01 11.97 11.92
C GLY A 543 24.69 13.24 11.42
N HIS A 544 24.46 13.62 10.17
CA HIS A 544 24.81 14.92 9.59
C HIS A 544 23.61 15.86 9.63
N GLY A 545 23.85 17.16 9.57
CA GLY A 545 22.79 18.18 9.55
C GLY A 545 21.96 18.12 8.27
N PHE A 546 20.84 18.82 8.29
CA PHE A 546 19.95 18.91 7.14
C PHE A 546 20.68 19.64 6.00
N GLU A 547 20.78 18.97 4.85
CA GLU A 547 21.46 19.49 3.63
C GLU A 547 22.94 19.87 3.82
N ASP A 548 23.57 19.54 4.96
CA ASP A 548 24.97 19.87 5.28
C ASP A 548 26.01 19.17 4.38
N LEU A 549 25.62 18.09 3.71
CA LEU A 549 26.50 17.32 2.84
C LEU A 549 26.33 17.79 1.40
N SER A 550 27.03 18.82 1.07
CA SER A 550 27.14 19.36 -0.27
C SER A 550 28.39 20.24 -0.36
N ASN A 551 28.87 20.53 -1.57
CA ASN A 551 29.92 21.51 -1.73
C ASN A 551 29.39 22.88 -1.32
N ASN A 552 29.95 23.40 -0.21
CA ASN A 552 29.70 24.77 0.28
C ASN A 552 28.22 25.06 0.58
N ASP A 553 27.44 24.07 1.06
CA ASP A 553 26.03 24.22 1.43
C ASP A 553 25.09 24.80 0.35
N VAL A 554 25.62 25.21 -0.75
CA VAL A 554 24.88 25.78 -1.89
C VAL A 554 24.19 24.68 -2.71
N GLY A 555 24.63 23.44 -2.56
CA GLY A 555 24.24 22.31 -3.36
C GLY A 555 25.22 21.99 -4.48
N SER A 556 25.10 20.80 -5.03
CA SER A 556 26.08 20.14 -5.88
C SER A 556 25.49 19.64 -7.20
N ASN A 557 26.37 19.34 -8.16
CA ASN A 557 26.00 18.75 -9.44
C ASN A 557 25.60 17.28 -9.34
N ASN A 558 26.15 16.54 -8.39
CA ASN A 558 26.01 15.10 -8.28
C ASN A 558 25.59 14.69 -6.87
N ILE A 559 24.95 13.54 -6.76
CA ILE A 559 24.59 12.92 -5.47
C ILE A 559 24.69 11.39 -5.56
N ILE A 560 25.17 10.78 -4.50
CA ILE A 560 25.05 9.35 -4.27
C ILE A 560 24.72 9.15 -2.80
N THR A 561 23.57 8.57 -2.50
CA THR A 561 23.18 8.19 -1.14
C THR A 561 22.61 6.79 -1.08
N ALA A 562 22.82 6.12 0.03
CA ALA A 562 22.25 4.81 0.31
C ALA A 562 21.91 4.67 1.80
N SER A 563 20.83 3.96 2.10
CA SER A 563 20.39 3.70 3.47
C SER A 563 19.83 2.30 3.60
N VAL A 564 20.20 1.65 4.69
CA VAL A 564 19.65 0.36 5.12
C VAL A 564 19.12 0.53 6.53
N GLU A 565 17.82 0.25 6.71
CA GLU A 565 17.17 0.32 8.01
C GLU A 565 16.41 -0.98 8.30
N ILE A 566 16.59 -1.53 9.49
CA ILE A 566 15.88 -2.71 9.98
C ILE A 566 15.03 -2.26 11.16
N GLU A 567 13.71 -2.47 11.03
CA GLU A 567 12.77 -2.23 12.12
C GLU A 567 12.26 -3.54 12.73
N ARG A 568 12.07 -3.52 14.04
CA ARG A 568 11.40 -4.58 14.77
C ARG A 568 10.23 -4.04 15.56
N LYS A 569 9.04 -4.53 15.27
CA LYS A 569 7.81 -4.23 16.00
C LYS A 569 7.82 -4.97 17.35
N PHE A 570 7.57 -4.26 18.44
CA PHE A 570 7.53 -4.81 19.81
C PHE A 570 6.21 -4.55 20.54
N LEU A 571 5.42 -3.56 20.10
CA LEU A 571 4.04 -3.30 20.52
C LEU A 571 3.17 -3.05 19.28
N GLN A 572 1.86 -3.02 19.44
CA GLN A 572 0.91 -2.90 18.34
C GLN A 572 1.22 -1.71 17.39
N SER A 573 1.59 -0.56 17.94
CA SER A 573 1.87 0.68 17.22
C SER A 573 3.32 1.16 17.33
N TRP A 574 4.23 0.37 17.94
CA TRP A 574 5.60 0.79 18.21
C TRP A 574 6.61 -0.17 17.59
N SER A 575 7.65 0.38 16.97
CA SER A 575 8.83 -0.37 16.53
C SER A 575 10.11 0.35 16.91
N ALA A 576 11.18 -0.43 17.07
CA ALA A 576 12.54 0.05 17.17
C ALA A 576 13.26 -0.18 15.85
N ALA A 577 14.14 0.73 15.47
CA ALA A 577 14.92 0.66 14.24
C ALA A 577 16.41 0.75 14.53
N VAL A 578 17.20 0.11 13.67
CA VAL A 578 18.64 0.33 13.55
C VAL A 578 18.94 0.64 12.09
N PHE A 579 19.86 1.57 11.85
CA PHE A 579 20.14 1.99 10.48
C PHE A 579 21.60 2.38 10.28
N VAL A 580 21.99 2.31 9.01
CA VAL A 580 23.25 2.85 8.50
C VAL A 580 22.94 3.56 7.20
N ASP A 581 23.42 4.80 7.12
CA ASP A 581 23.30 5.66 5.94
C ASP A 581 24.69 6.01 5.45
N ALA A 582 24.84 6.15 4.14
CA ALA A 582 26.10 6.55 3.52
C ALA A 582 25.85 7.37 2.25
N GLY A 583 26.72 8.31 1.97
CA GLY A 583 26.66 9.09 0.73
C GLY A 583 27.12 10.52 0.88
N ASN A 584 27.05 11.26 -0.21
CA ASN A 584 27.41 12.69 -0.27
C ASN A 584 26.82 13.31 -1.54
N ALA A 585 26.72 14.64 -1.56
CA ALA A 585 26.55 15.43 -2.77
C ALA A 585 27.84 16.18 -3.08
N PHE A 586 28.25 16.21 -4.35
CA PHE A 586 29.56 16.68 -4.77
C PHE A 586 29.53 17.30 -6.18
N ASN A 587 30.47 18.20 -6.49
CA ASN A 587 30.56 18.80 -7.80
C ASN A 587 31.34 17.93 -8.80
N ASN A 588 32.55 17.50 -8.46
CA ASN A 588 33.40 16.69 -9.32
C ASN A 588 33.58 15.29 -8.76
N TRP A 589 33.72 14.30 -9.62
CA TRP A 589 33.94 12.91 -9.19
C TRP A 589 35.24 12.70 -8.40
N SER A 590 36.22 13.55 -8.60
CA SER A 590 37.46 13.57 -7.81
C SER A 590 37.24 14.00 -6.36
N ASP A 591 36.18 14.74 -6.09
CA ASP A 591 35.86 15.32 -4.78
C ASP A 591 34.84 14.45 -4.01
N PHE A 592 34.45 13.29 -4.58
CA PHE A 592 33.55 12.40 -3.89
C PHE A 592 34.19 11.76 -2.67
N ASP A 593 33.73 12.15 -1.51
CA ASP A 593 34.08 11.56 -0.23
C ASP A 593 32.83 10.98 0.43
N ILE A 594 32.90 9.70 0.79
CA ILE A 594 31.75 9.01 1.36
C ILE A 594 31.56 9.40 2.81
N ARG A 595 30.44 10.03 3.11
CA ARG A 595 30.01 10.36 4.48
C ARG A 595 29.11 9.27 5.02
N THR A 596 29.27 8.93 6.29
CA THR A 596 28.55 7.80 6.90
C THR A 596 27.94 8.19 8.23
N GLY A 597 26.73 7.68 8.45
CA GLY A 597 26.02 7.81 9.71
C GLY A 597 25.35 6.51 10.12
N ALA A 598 25.30 6.27 11.42
CA ALA A 598 24.61 5.12 11.96
C ALA A 598 23.84 5.50 13.21
N GLY A 599 22.75 4.79 13.47
CA GLY A 599 21.94 5.14 14.62
C GLY A 599 20.85 4.11 14.94
N VAL A 600 20.08 4.51 15.94
CA VAL A 600 18.91 3.77 16.41
C VAL A 600 17.71 4.70 16.42
N GLY A 601 16.52 4.14 16.29
CA GLY A 601 15.32 4.94 16.24
C GLY A 601 14.11 4.27 16.84
N LEU A 602 13.15 5.09 17.22
CA LEU A 602 11.84 4.69 17.69
C LEU A 602 10.78 5.17 16.71
N ARG A 603 9.81 4.31 16.43
CA ARG A 603 8.70 4.59 15.52
C ARG A 603 7.39 4.40 16.24
N TRP A 604 6.50 5.37 16.16
CA TRP A 604 5.14 5.27 16.64
C TRP A 604 4.17 5.47 15.48
N TYR A 605 3.48 4.40 15.11
CA TYR A 605 2.51 4.39 13.99
C TYR A 605 1.15 4.86 14.49
N THR A 606 0.76 6.04 14.07
CA THR A 606 -0.53 6.67 14.41
C THR A 606 -1.45 6.68 13.20
N ILE A 607 -2.71 7.04 13.38
CA ILE A 607 -3.68 7.25 12.30
C ILE A 607 -3.28 8.42 11.36
N ALA A 608 -2.49 9.37 11.87
CA ALA A 608 -1.99 10.53 11.13
C ALA A 608 -0.62 10.27 10.45
N GLY A 609 -0.09 9.05 10.56
CA GLY A 609 1.22 8.67 10.03
C GLY A 609 2.21 8.22 11.10
N ALA A 610 3.41 7.90 10.68
CA ALA A 610 4.48 7.47 11.58
C ALA A 610 5.20 8.68 12.19
N ILE A 611 5.33 8.67 13.51
CA ILE A 611 6.22 9.56 14.25
C ILE A 611 7.54 8.82 14.41
N ARG A 612 8.64 9.44 13.97
CA ARG A 612 9.99 8.87 14.02
C ARG A 612 10.89 9.73 14.89
N LEU A 613 11.62 9.09 15.78
CA LEU A 613 12.67 9.70 16.58
C LEU A 613 13.94 8.88 16.39
N ASP A 614 14.93 9.47 15.75
CA ASP A 614 16.21 8.84 15.47
C ASP A 614 17.33 9.53 16.26
N VAL A 615 18.23 8.75 16.82
CA VAL A 615 19.49 9.21 17.40
C VAL A 615 20.60 8.61 16.56
N ALA A 616 21.29 9.47 15.84
CA ALA A 616 22.31 9.09 14.87
C ALA A 616 23.66 9.72 15.23
N ARG A 617 24.71 9.09 14.74
CA ARG A 617 26.08 9.56 14.90
C ARG A 617 26.78 9.58 13.55
N ALA A 618 27.39 10.72 13.20
CA ALA A 618 28.34 10.80 12.11
C ALA A 618 29.57 9.97 12.46
N LEU A 619 30.00 9.07 11.58
CA LEU A 619 31.11 8.16 11.83
C LEU A 619 32.45 8.67 11.31
N ASP A 620 32.40 9.58 10.36
CA ASP A 620 33.48 10.15 9.58
C ASP A 620 33.96 11.52 10.09
N ILE A 621 33.22 12.16 11.02
CA ILE A 621 33.61 13.44 11.62
C ILE A 621 34.42 13.22 12.89
N GLU A 622 35.47 13.99 13.12
CA GLU A 622 36.27 14.01 14.33
C GLU A 622 35.34 14.35 15.54
N GLY A 623 35.51 13.65 16.66
CA GLY A 623 34.59 13.77 17.81
C GLY A 623 33.29 12.98 17.64
N ARG A 624 32.92 12.61 16.44
CA ARG A 624 31.72 11.82 16.11
C ARG A 624 30.47 12.37 16.80
N PRO A 625 29.96 13.54 16.39
CA PRO A 625 28.83 14.20 17.02
C PRO A 625 27.56 13.34 16.95
N TRP A 626 26.72 13.49 17.98
CA TRP A 626 25.38 12.87 18.00
C TRP A 626 24.36 13.90 17.55
N ARG A 627 23.43 13.45 16.70
CA ARG A 627 22.26 14.24 16.30
C ARG A 627 20.97 13.50 16.57
N VAL A 628 19.96 14.27 16.91
CA VAL A 628 18.59 13.76 17.09
C VAL A 628 17.77 14.26 15.90
N HIS A 629 17.15 13.32 15.20
CA HIS A 629 16.24 13.60 14.11
C HIS A 629 14.82 13.23 14.51
N PHE A 630 13.91 14.16 14.40
CA PHE A 630 12.49 13.96 14.65
C PHE A 630 11.71 14.22 13.36
N THR A 631 10.83 13.29 12.99
CA THR A 631 9.97 13.46 11.82
C THR A 631 8.58 12.92 12.07
N LEU A 632 7.58 13.62 11.55
CA LEU A 632 6.18 13.18 11.49
C LEU A 632 5.82 12.95 10.02
N GLY A 633 5.32 11.76 9.68
CA GLY A 633 4.92 11.37 8.34
C GLY A 633 5.39 9.99 7.93
N THR A 634 5.04 9.55 6.72
CA THR A 634 5.48 8.27 6.17
C THR A 634 6.75 8.44 5.33
N PRO A 635 7.75 7.56 5.46
CA PRO A 635 9.01 7.66 4.71
C PRO A 635 8.88 7.30 3.22
N LEU A 636 7.74 6.74 2.78
CA LEU A 636 7.53 6.24 1.42
C LEU A 636 6.63 7.14 0.55
N LEU A 637 6.05 8.19 1.10
CA LEU A 637 5.12 9.09 0.40
C LEU A 637 5.65 10.51 0.39
#